data_4cbd05fa002b616f96fa7e962094436c
#
_entry.id   4cbd05fa002b616f96fa7e962094436c
#
_cell.length_a   1.000
_cell.length_b   1.000
_cell.length_c   1.000
_cell.angle_alpha   90.00
_cell.angle_beta   90.00
_cell.angle_gamma   90.00
#
_symmetry.space_group_name_H-M   'P 1'
#
loop_
_entity.id
_entity.type
_entity.pdbx_description
1 polymer ?
#
loop_
_entity_poly.entity_id
_entity_poly.type
_entity_poly.pdbx_seq_one_letter_code
_entity_poly.pdbx_strand_id
1 'polypeptide(L)'
;MYKRLLNAAMPLLLAATGVFPAAAQQPDSLQVEQLQEVVIGAVRAAKDAPFAVANIQRAELQDFSTTGIELPMLFARTPGILAWSENGVGTGTSYMRIRGAGGSRINVTLDGVPLNSPEDQTVFWANMNSYGALMGSVQIQRGVGASTNGDGAFGGTIALGTKAPSLVPTAELNASYGSWNTMNLGVNASTGLLWNHLILEGGYHQTTTDGYLPGTDGRSGNWFGSLSWLGRSWKLSYRIMGNFEVTGQAWNGVTAGSNDLSIMDGTYGAKTGIKTYADMYNAGVGRYNSLYEQMLIDGTNYTLERYRLSDGSLWPRTTDNFWQTHHILNFAWDINEYWKLSVSPHYTHGYGYYEEFRYNNKIIKYGLEYFKDAAGNKVKKADFIRQKGLMQDAWGAVANVTFCKDAWDVIAGLSWQQFQGNHFGYLTYTSNAEVAARYGISGEKPRQYYDSDASKLDLSGFVKASYAIDDAWSVFGDLQFRHVGYKTDGYNDKYIIDKKTDIPSKHMLNVDVKYDFFNPKAGVNFQRGGHRAYASFAMAHREPERNNFTDNGKYPFPRAERLLDWEAGYQFEGKRFHAGVNLYYMRYRDQLVQTGELSDIGEALTTNIPDSYRLGAELTAGWNITRWLSVEGNAALSRNRLLDFDEVIEDWDDWEGNPDYAQYHCDGNGDEMRSFHYTDKALAFSPSAILNGFVNVHFSGFRAVWHTGEPFGRLSAAAFHRGRLCRHR
;
A
#
# COMPACT_ATOMS: atom_id res chain seq x y z
N MET A 1 13.66 -16.60 -22.32
CA MET A 1 14.96 -16.08 -21.86
C MET A 1 15.16 -16.27 -20.34
N TYR A 2 14.15 -16.10 -19.51
CA TYR A 2 14.21 -16.23 -18.03
C TYR A 2 14.56 -17.64 -17.50
N LYS A 3 14.07 -18.72 -18.10
CA LYS A 3 14.39 -20.10 -17.66
C LYS A 3 15.89 -20.47 -17.73
N ARG A 4 16.71 -19.77 -18.53
CA ARG A 4 18.16 -20.02 -18.63
C ARG A 4 18.99 -19.27 -17.59
N LEU A 5 18.47 -18.18 -17.02
CA LEU A 5 19.15 -17.42 -15.97
C LEU A 5 19.02 -18.04 -14.57
N LEU A 6 17.88 -18.71 -14.27
CA LEU A 6 17.72 -19.40 -12.99
C LEU A 6 18.65 -20.64 -12.84
N ASN A 7 18.95 -21.32 -13.95
CA ASN A 7 19.86 -22.49 -13.91
C ASN A 7 21.36 -22.09 -13.85
N ALA A 8 21.71 -20.83 -14.10
CA ALA A 8 23.09 -20.36 -14.04
C ALA A 8 23.46 -19.72 -12.68
N ALA A 9 22.48 -19.23 -11.91
CA ALA A 9 22.72 -18.59 -10.62
C ALA A 9 22.94 -19.57 -9.47
N MET A 10 22.37 -20.76 -9.56
CA MET A 10 22.45 -21.77 -8.48
C MET A 10 23.85 -22.40 -8.29
N PRO A 11 24.69 -22.63 -9.32
CA PRO A 11 26.04 -23.14 -9.10
C PRO A 11 27.06 -22.10 -8.60
N LEU A 12 26.82 -20.79 -8.77
CA LEU A 12 27.73 -19.78 -8.27
C LEU A 12 27.68 -19.54 -6.76
N LEU A 13 26.52 -19.80 -6.14
CA LEU A 13 26.37 -19.68 -4.67
C LEU A 13 27.02 -20.84 -3.89
N LEU A 14 27.15 -22.02 -4.50
CA LEU A 14 27.76 -23.18 -3.86
C LEU A 14 29.33 -23.20 -3.95
N ALA A 15 29.91 -22.39 -4.82
CA ALA A 15 31.36 -22.31 -4.98
C ALA A 15 32.03 -21.34 -3.98
N ALA A 16 31.29 -20.55 -3.23
CA ALA A 16 31.82 -19.55 -2.29
C ALA A 16 32.07 -20.07 -0.86
N THR A 17 31.89 -21.37 -0.60
CA THR A 17 32.17 -21.97 0.73
C THR A 17 33.63 -22.42 0.94
N GLY A 18 34.57 -21.82 0.22
CA GLY A 18 35.97 -21.92 0.56
C GLY A 18 36.31 -21.16 1.84
N VAL A 19 36.42 -21.84 2.95
CA VAL A 19 36.83 -21.29 4.24
C VAL A 19 38.26 -20.72 4.11
N PHE A 20 38.37 -19.39 3.99
CA PHE A 20 39.65 -18.71 4.22
C PHE A 20 39.71 -18.27 5.69
N PRO A 21 40.69 -18.69 6.49
CA PRO A 21 40.92 -18.12 7.80
C PRO A 21 41.58 -16.75 7.63
N ALA A 22 40.77 -15.70 7.53
CA ALA A 22 41.28 -14.34 7.65
C ALA A 22 41.33 -14.00 9.14
N ALA A 23 42.50 -13.71 9.69
CA ALA A 23 42.68 -13.07 10.96
C ALA A 23 42.10 -11.67 10.87
N ALA A 24 40.80 -11.51 11.22
CA ALA A 24 40.13 -10.24 11.22
C ALA A 24 40.51 -9.48 12.50
N GLN A 25 41.24 -8.37 12.36
CA GLN A 25 41.12 -7.27 13.31
C GLN A 25 39.63 -6.88 13.33
N GLN A 26 38.98 -6.93 14.48
CA GLN A 26 37.58 -6.48 14.63
C GLN A 26 37.50 -5.01 14.21
N PRO A 27 36.87 -4.67 13.10
CA PRO A 27 36.57 -3.28 12.81
C PRO A 27 35.50 -2.81 13.78
N ASP A 28 35.54 -1.53 14.10
CA ASP A 28 34.61 -0.91 15.03
C ASP A 28 33.18 -1.01 14.47
N SER A 29 32.37 -1.92 15.02
CA SER A 29 30.99 -2.13 14.61
C SER A 29 30.14 -0.86 14.72
N LEU A 30 30.53 0.06 15.60
CA LEU A 30 29.92 1.38 15.76
C LEU A 30 30.00 2.26 14.52
N GLN A 31 31.10 2.18 13.73
CA GLN A 31 31.23 2.99 12.52
C GLN A 31 30.25 2.61 11.40
N VAL A 32 29.95 1.33 11.23
CA VAL A 32 29.02 0.87 10.18
C VAL A 32 27.58 1.25 10.51
N GLU A 33 27.19 1.12 11.76
CA GLU A 33 25.86 1.55 12.23
C GLU A 33 25.72 3.07 12.09
N GLN A 34 26.71 3.85 12.52
CA GLN A 34 26.69 5.31 12.42
C GLN A 34 26.56 5.81 10.97
N LEU A 35 27.30 5.24 10.02
CA LEU A 35 27.21 5.63 8.60
C LEU A 35 25.89 5.20 7.93
N GLN A 36 25.23 4.17 8.42
CA GLN A 36 23.88 3.82 7.96
C GLN A 36 22.84 4.75 8.55
N GLU A 37 23.00 5.18 9.79
CA GLU A 37 22.17 6.19 10.44
C GLU A 37 22.20 7.54 9.71
N VAL A 38 23.27 7.91 9.00
CA VAL A 38 23.32 9.16 8.23
C VAL A 38 22.27 9.20 7.11
N VAL A 39 22.10 8.12 6.36
CA VAL A 39 21.10 8.06 5.28
C VAL A 39 19.68 7.96 5.86
N ILE A 40 19.50 7.08 6.85
CA ILE A 40 18.19 6.84 7.46
C ILE A 40 17.79 7.99 8.36
N GLY A 41 18.72 8.57 9.12
CA GLY A 41 18.49 9.68 10.04
C GLY A 41 18.06 10.98 9.34
N ALA A 42 18.51 11.21 8.11
CA ALA A 42 18.12 12.39 7.33
C ALA A 42 16.60 12.40 6.99
N VAL A 43 15.95 11.23 6.96
CA VAL A 43 14.53 11.10 6.59
C VAL A 43 13.63 10.70 7.76
N ARG A 44 14.19 10.30 8.90
CA ARG A 44 13.43 9.90 10.08
C ARG A 44 13.21 11.06 11.05
N ALA A 45 12.09 11.00 11.76
CA ALA A 45 11.88 11.87 12.90
C ALA A 45 12.88 11.51 14.02
N ALA A 46 13.55 12.51 14.55
CA ALA A 46 14.38 12.36 15.74
C ALA A 46 13.52 11.94 16.97
N LYS A 47 14.16 11.44 18.02
CA LYS A 47 13.43 11.00 19.23
C LYS A 47 12.65 12.11 19.92
N ASP A 48 13.11 13.34 19.77
CA ASP A 48 12.52 14.57 20.31
C ASP A 48 11.62 15.30 19.32
N ALA A 49 11.41 14.78 18.12
CA ALA A 49 10.57 15.41 17.11
C ALA A 49 9.10 15.49 17.57
N PRO A 50 8.41 16.62 17.48
CA PRO A 50 7.07 16.84 18.00
C PRO A 50 5.98 16.22 17.12
N PHE A 51 6.08 14.92 16.90
CA PHE A 51 5.16 14.12 16.08
C PHE A 51 4.80 12.81 16.77
N ALA A 52 3.66 12.23 16.37
CA ALA A 52 3.24 10.89 16.78
C ALA A 52 4.03 9.82 16.00
N VAL A 53 5.07 9.26 16.63
CA VAL A 53 6.00 8.29 16.01
C VAL A 53 5.87 6.93 16.69
N ALA A 54 5.91 5.86 15.89
CA ALA A 54 6.10 4.48 16.35
C ALA A 54 7.31 3.87 15.62
N ASN A 55 8.13 3.12 16.35
CA ASN A 55 9.29 2.42 15.81
C ASN A 55 9.10 0.92 15.98
N ILE A 56 9.22 0.16 14.88
CA ILE A 56 9.19 -1.29 14.87
C ILE A 56 10.63 -1.77 14.77
N GLN A 57 11.02 -2.60 15.75
CA GLN A 57 12.40 -3.05 15.90
C GLN A 57 12.69 -4.29 15.04
N ARG A 58 13.98 -4.53 14.76
CA ARG A 58 14.45 -5.66 13.97
C ARG A 58 13.91 -7.02 14.44
N ALA A 59 13.87 -7.27 15.76
CA ALA A 59 13.40 -8.54 16.29
C ALA A 59 11.93 -8.80 15.92
N GLU A 60 11.07 -7.80 16.02
CA GLU A 60 9.65 -7.89 15.67
C GLU A 60 9.47 -8.09 14.16
N LEU A 61 10.25 -7.37 13.33
CA LEU A 61 10.26 -7.55 11.88
C LEU A 61 10.70 -8.95 11.45
N GLN A 62 11.72 -9.50 12.10
CA GLN A 62 12.20 -10.85 11.83
C GLN A 62 11.17 -11.91 12.20
N ASP A 63 10.58 -11.82 13.38
CA ASP A 63 9.54 -12.74 13.82
C ASP A 63 8.32 -12.68 12.89
N PHE A 64 7.90 -11.48 12.49
CA PHE A 64 6.78 -11.30 11.57
C PHE A 64 7.09 -11.81 10.16
N SER A 65 8.28 -11.58 9.63
CA SER A 65 8.67 -11.99 8.27
C SER A 65 8.60 -13.50 8.05
N THR A 66 8.68 -14.29 9.12
CA THR A 66 8.53 -15.76 9.04
C THR A 66 7.11 -16.20 8.74
N THR A 67 6.13 -15.31 8.89
CA THR A 67 4.71 -15.64 8.63
C THR A 67 4.36 -15.65 7.14
N GLY A 68 5.16 -14.97 6.31
CA GLY A 68 4.85 -14.73 4.89
C GLY A 68 3.71 -13.73 4.66
N ILE A 69 3.25 -13.06 5.72
CA ILE A 69 2.19 -12.05 5.68
C ILE A 69 2.80 -10.68 5.32
N GLU A 70 2.05 -9.85 4.61
CA GLU A 70 2.49 -8.52 4.18
C GLU A 70 2.56 -7.51 5.32
N LEU A 71 3.50 -6.57 5.22
CA LEU A 71 3.82 -5.57 6.25
C LEU A 71 2.64 -4.75 6.78
N PRO A 72 1.59 -4.39 6.02
CA PRO A 72 0.43 -3.69 6.56
C PRO A 72 -0.19 -4.36 7.78
N MET A 73 -0.20 -5.70 7.82
CA MET A 73 -0.74 -6.45 8.97
C MET A 73 0.09 -6.29 10.23
N LEU A 74 1.41 -6.07 10.11
CA LEU A 74 2.27 -5.70 11.23
C LEU A 74 2.01 -4.25 11.66
N PHE A 75 1.86 -3.34 10.71
CA PHE A 75 1.65 -1.92 10.99
C PHE A 75 0.31 -1.66 11.68
N ALA A 76 -0.70 -2.50 11.48
CA ALA A 76 -2.00 -2.44 12.16
C ALA A 76 -1.91 -2.55 13.69
N ARG A 77 -0.77 -3.00 14.24
CA ARG A 77 -0.50 -2.97 15.68
C ARG A 77 -0.27 -1.56 16.23
N THR A 78 0.01 -0.59 15.34
CA THR A 78 0.19 0.83 15.68
C THR A 78 -1.17 1.52 15.85
N PRO A 79 -1.34 2.43 16.83
CA PRO A 79 -2.60 3.15 17.01
C PRO A 79 -3.07 3.86 15.75
N GLY A 80 -4.35 3.78 15.44
CA GLY A 80 -4.97 4.50 14.31
C GLY A 80 -4.67 3.92 12.94
N ILE A 81 -4.06 2.73 12.85
CA ILE A 81 -3.85 2.02 11.59
C ILE A 81 -4.87 0.89 11.45
N LEU A 82 -5.56 0.90 10.31
CA LEU A 82 -6.42 -0.17 9.83
C LEU A 82 -5.72 -0.87 8.67
N ALA A 83 -5.66 -2.20 8.68
CA ALA A 83 -5.16 -2.99 7.54
C ALA A 83 -6.06 -4.20 7.31
N TRP A 84 -6.15 -4.63 6.05
CA TRP A 84 -6.90 -5.82 5.64
C TRP A 84 -6.34 -6.40 4.35
N SER A 85 -6.73 -7.65 4.06
CA SER A 85 -6.36 -8.37 2.84
C SER A 85 -7.61 -8.95 2.19
N GLU A 86 -7.71 -8.87 0.87
CA GLU A 86 -8.86 -9.36 0.12
C GLU A 86 -8.88 -10.88 0.00
N ASN A 87 -7.73 -11.53 -0.07
CA ASN A 87 -7.64 -13.01 -0.15
C ASN A 87 -7.83 -13.71 1.20
N GLY A 88 -7.90 -12.95 2.30
CA GLY A 88 -8.22 -13.45 3.65
C GLY A 88 -7.04 -14.04 4.43
N VAL A 89 -5.83 -14.11 3.89
CA VAL A 89 -4.64 -14.67 4.55
C VAL A 89 -3.50 -13.67 4.76
N GLY A 90 -3.68 -12.42 4.33
CA GLY A 90 -2.68 -11.36 4.48
C GLY A 90 -1.53 -11.42 3.47
N THR A 91 -1.71 -12.13 2.36
CA THR A 91 -0.83 -12.15 1.20
C THR A 91 -1.62 -11.84 -0.06
N GLY A 92 -1.00 -11.30 -1.10
CA GLY A 92 -1.69 -10.83 -2.29
C GLY A 92 -2.11 -9.37 -2.12
N THR A 93 -3.35 -9.02 -2.40
CA THR A 93 -3.80 -7.63 -2.29
C THR A 93 -4.10 -7.25 -0.85
N SER A 94 -3.23 -6.45 -0.23
CA SER A 94 -3.47 -5.86 1.09
C SER A 94 -3.44 -4.34 1.08
N TYR A 95 -4.28 -3.79 1.94
CA TYR A 95 -4.50 -2.35 2.08
C TYR A 95 -4.22 -1.90 3.50
N MET A 96 -3.91 -0.60 3.63
CA MET A 96 -3.83 0.04 4.94
C MET A 96 -4.33 1.48 4.90
N ARG A 97 -4.75 1.96 6.07
CA ARG A 97 -5.12 3.35 6.30
C ARG A 97 -4.54 3.83 7.63
N ILE A 98 -4.03 5.04 7.64
CA ILE A 98 -3.58 5.72 8.86
C ILE A 98 -4.58 6.83 9.16
N ARG A 99 -5.23 6.80 10.33
CA ARG A 99 -6.29 7.75 10.72
C ARG A 99 -7.39 7.88 9.64
N GLY A 100 -7.69 6.77 8.94
CA GLY A 100 -8.62 6.71 7.82
C GLY A 100 -8.09 7.26 6.48
N ALA A 101 -6.88 7.83 6.42
CA ALA A 101 -6.25 8.22 5.16
C ALA A 101 -5.73 6.99 4.41
N GLY A 102 -6.09 6.84 3.14
CA GLY A 102 -5.72 5.71 2.28
C GLY A 102 -4.26 5.69 1.83
N GLY A 103 -3.86 4.62 1.16
CA GLY A 103 -2.48 4.37 0.74
C GLY A 103 -1.84 5.51 -0.05
N SER A 104 -2.59 6.14 -0.94
CA SER A 104 -2.11 7.28 -1.74
C SER A 104 -1.86 8.58 -0.94
N ARG A 105 -2.23 8.60 0.33
CA ARG A 105 -1.96 9.67 1.29
C ARG A 105 -0.92 9.29 2.33
N ILE A 106 -0.27 8.14 2.15
CA ILE A 106 0.78 7.62 3.03
C ILE A 106 2.06 7.57 2.22
N ASN A 107 3.05 8.34 2.63
CA ASN A 107 4.36 8.30 2.01
C ASN A 107 5.17 7.12 2.54
N VAL A 108 5.80 6.36 1.66
CA VAL A 108 6.66 5.22 2.02
C VAL A 108 8.03 5.42 1.41
N THR A 109 9.06 5.31 2.21
CA THR A 109 10.45 5.41 1.76
C THR A 109 11.25 4.16 2.14
N LEU A 110 12.23 3.82 1.31
CA LEU A 110 13.22 2.78 1.59
C LEU A 110 14.62 3.41 1.58
N ASP A 111 15.30 3.39 2.74
CA ASP A 111 16.60 4.05 2.92
C ASP A 111 16.58 5.51 2.40
N GLY A 112 15.45 6.22 2.61
CA GLY A 112 15.25 7.60 2.20
C GLY A 112 14.80 7.83 0.75
N VAL A 113 14.69 6.78 -0.06
CA VAL A 113 14.20 6.85 -1.43
C VAL A 113 12.69 6.60 -1.47
N PRO A 114 11.88 7.41 -2.17
CA PRO A 114 10.44 7.18 -2.33
C PRO A 114 10.14 5.84 -3.00
N LEU A 115 9.17 5.10 -2.46
CA LEU A 115 8.69 3.82 -3.00
C LEU A 115 7.28 3.88 -3.60
N ASN A 116 6.53 4.91 -3.27
CA ASN A 116 5.19 5.09 -3.87
C ASN A 116 5.30 5.14 -5.40
N SER A 117 4.38 4.45 -6.09
CA SER A 117 4.19 4.66 -7.53
C SER A 117 3.96 6.15 -7.78
N PRO A 118 4.72 6.81 -8.64
CA PRO A 118 4.59 8.26 -8.81
C PRO A 118 3.21 8.68 -9.30
N GLU A 119 2.52 7.85 -10.05
CA GLU A 119 1.23 8.12 -10.67
C GLU A 119 0.05 7.80 -9.74
N ASP A 120 0.06 6.62 -9.12
CA ASP A 120 -0.98 6.17 -8.19
C ASP A 120 -0.74 6.67 -6.76
N GLN A 121 0.45 7.21 -6.48
CA GLN A 121 0.88 7.75 -5.18
C GLN A 121 0.76 6.74 -4.03
N THR A 122 0.68 5.46 -4.32
CA THR A 122 0.55 4.38 -3.34
C THR A 122 1.66 3.33 -3.48
N VAL A 123 1.84 2.52 -2.46
CA VAL A 123 2.64 1.31 -2.51
C VAL A 123 1.70 0.12 -2.62
N PHE A 124 1.92 -0.73 -3.60
CA PHE A 124 1.27 -2.02 -3.73
C PHE A 124 2.05 -3.03 -2.89
N TRP A 125 1.50 -3.37 -1.71
CA TRP A 125 2.22 -4.17 -0.71
C TRP A 125 2.46 -5.61 -1.16
N ALA A 126 1.64 -6.13 -2.05
CA ALA A 126 1.84 -7.43 -2.67
C ALA A 126 3.19 -7.51 -3.41
N ASN A 127 3.62 -6.41 -4.07
CA ASN A 127 4.94 -6.28 -4.71
C ASN A 127 6.09 -6.26 -3.71
N MET A 128 5.81 -6.04 -2.42
CA MET A 128 6.79 -5.93 -1.34
C MET A 128 6.71 -7.08 -0.35
N ASN A 129 6.16 -8.21 -0.76
CA ASN A 129 6.09 -9.38 0.10
C ASN A 129 7.50 -9.83 0.53
N SER A 130 7.59 -10.29 1.78
CA SER A 130 8.86 -10.69 2.42
C SER A 130 9.88 -9.56 2.65
N TYR A 131 9.54 -8.29 2.41
CA TYR A 131 10.43 -7.15 2.73
C TYR A 131 10.77 -7.07 4.22
N GLY A 132 9.90 -7.55 5.11
CA GLY A 132 10.20 -7.63 6.54
C GLY A 132 11.52 -8.34 6.84
N ALA A 133 11.88 -9.36 6.05
CA ALA A 133 13.14 -10.08 6.19
C ALA A 133 14.38 -9.23 5.84
N LEU A 134 14.22 -8.21 5.00
CA LEU A 134 15.30 -7.30 4.58
C LEU A 134 15.42 -6.08 5.50
N MET A 135 14.37 -5.76 6.24
CA MET A 135 14.33 -4.55 7.07
C MET A 135 15.08 -4.73 8.38
N GLY A 136 15.85 -3.71 8.75
CA GLY A 136 16.47 -3.55 10.06
C GLY A 136 15.57 -2.80 11.03
N SER A 137 14.76 -1.90 10.53
CA SER A 137 13.84 -1.08 11.32
C SER A 137 12.78 -0.41 10.45
N VAL A 138 11.63 -0.09 11.04
CA VAL A 138 10.58 0.71 10.43
C VAL A 138 10.19 1.82 11.38
N GLN A 139 10.04 3.03 10.87
CA GLN A 139 9.46 4.14 11.60
C GLN A 139 8.16 4.56 10.94
N ILE A 140 7.09 4.65 11.72
CA ILE A 140 5.77 5.09 11.28
C ILE A 140 5.48 6.44 11.95
N GLN A 141 5.35 7.49 11.15
CA GLN A 141 4.85 8.79 11.60
C GLN A 141 3.39 8.91 11.19
N ARG A 142 2.54 9.27 12.12
CA ARG A 142 1.12 9.53 11.88
C ARG A 142 0.90 11.03 11.74
N GLY A 143 -0.01 11.45 10.85
CA GLY A 143 -0.18 12.85 10.46
C GLY A 143 0.83 13.33 9.42
N VAL A 144 0.90 14.64 9.20
CA VAL A 144 1.72 15.24 8.14
C VAL A 144 3.22 15.04 8.38
N GLY A 145 3.68 15.11 9.63
CA GLY A 145 5.10 14.94 9.96
C GLY A 145 6.03 15.98 9.36
N ALA A 146 7.34 15.67 9.31
CA ALA A 146 8.37 16.55 8.76
C ALA A 146 8.52 16.43 7.24
N SER A 147 9.03 17.47 6.58
CA SER A 147 9.29 17.48 5.12
C SER A 147 10.40 16.54 4.68
N THR A 148 11.25 16.09 5.61
CA THR A 148 12.29 15.09 5.37
C THR A 148 11.75 13.77 4.84
N ASN A 149 10.46 13.53 4.98
CA ASN A 149 9.80 12.29 4.59
C ASN A 149 9.34 12.25 3.13
N GLY A 150 9.69 13.28 2.32
CA GLY A 150 9.30 13.36 0.91
C GLY A 150 7.93 13.98 0.69
N ASP A 151 7.25 13.56 -0.36
CA ASP A 151 6.18 14.29 -1.00
C ASP A 151 4.80 13.87 -0.49
N GLY A 152 3.94 14.87 -0.19
CA GLY A 152 2.50 14.67 -0.08
C GLY A 152 2.00 13.77 1.07
N ALA A 153 2.75 13.62 2.17
CA ALA A 153 2.28 12.88 3.33
C ALA A 153 1.09 13.59 3.99
N PHE A 154 -0.08 13.00 3.91
CA PHE A 154 -1.32 13.49 4.53
C PHE A 154 -1.76 12.66 5.72
N GLY A 155 -1.73 11.34 5.58
CA GLY A 155 -2.12 10.39 6.63
C GLY A 155 -0.96 9.99 7.50
N GLY A 156 0.22 9.91 6.92
CA GLY A 156 1.43 9.51 7.61
C GLY A 156 2.58 9.19 6.67
N THR A 157 3.71 8.81 7.29
CA THR A 157 4.90 8.35 6.60
C THR A 157 5.39 7.05 7.19
N ILE A 158 5.84 6.13 6.33
CA ILE A 158 6.49 4.88 6.71
C ILE A 158 7.91 4.90 6.15
N ALA A 159 8.89 5.03 7.04
CA ALA A 159 10.31 4.99 6.68
C ALA A 159 10.88 3.60 6.94
N LEU A 160 11.06 2.83 5.87
CA LEU A 160 11.69 1.52 5.88
C LEU A 160 13.21 1.70 5.86
N GLY A 161 13.91 1.07 6.80
CA GLY A 161 15.36 1.02 6.82
C GLY A 161 15.84 -0.41 6.65
N THR A 162 16.70 -0.65 5.68
CA THR A 162 17.28 -1.98 5.48
C THR A 162 18.24 -2.36 6.60
N LYS A 163 18.54 -3.65 6.73
CA LYS A 163 19.57 -4.12 7.67
C LYS A 163 20.91 -3.47 7.37
N ALA A 164 21.65 -3.14 8.42
CA ALA A 164 23.06 -2.78 8.27
C ALA A 164 23.84 -3.96 7.67
N PRO A 165 24.80 -3.72 6.77
CA PRO A 165 25.64 -4.76 6.22
C PRO A 165 26.37 -5.53 7.33
N SER A 166 26.42 -6.86 7.22
CA SER A 166 27.12 -7.69 8.21
C SER A 166 28.63 -7.58 8.04
N LEU A 167 29.35 -7.30 9.14
CA LEU A 167 30.81 -7.25 9.14
C LEU A 167 31.46 -8.64 9.16
N VAL A 168 30.69 -9.67 9.51
CA VAL A 168 31.14 -11.06 9.53
C VAL A 168 30.40 -11.87 8.48
N PRO A 169 31.03 -12.93 7.91
CA PRO A 169 30.33 -13.80 7.00
C PRO A 169 29.08 -14.40 7.65
N THR A 170 27.94 -14.32 6.96
CA THR A 170 26.66 -14.86 7.46
C THR A 170 25.89 -15.56 6.37
N ALA A 171 25.16 -16.60 6.75
CA ALA A 171 24.14 -17.24 5.94
C ALA A 171 22.93 -17.52 6.82
N GLU A 172 21.76 -17.05 6.36
CA GLU A 172 20.46 -17.23 7.05
C GLU A 172 19.53 -18.01 6.15
N LEU A 173 18.90 -19.05 6.68
CA LEU A 173 17.81 -19.78 6.03
C LEU A 173 16.57 -19.66 6.88
N ASN A 174 15.48 -19.23 6.28
CA ASN A 174 14.17 -19.14 6.91
C ASN A 174 13.18 -19.98 6.13
N ALA A 175 12.41 -20.80 6.84
CA ALA A 175 11.32 -21.57 6.26
C ALA A 175 10.16 -21.60 7.25
N SER A 176 8.95 -21.41 6.74
CA SER A 176 7.73 -21.55 7.53
C SER A 176 6.61 -22.16 6.70
N TYR A 177 5.66 -22.77 7.41
CA TYR A 177 4.46 -23.37 6.82
C TYR A 177 3.26 -23.06 7.71
N GLY A 178 2.15 -22.66 7.13
CA GLY A 178 0.96 -22.23 7.85
C GLY A 178 -0.35 -22.62 7.16
N SER A 179 -1.45 -22.03 7.61
CA SER A 179 -2.79 -22.24 7.08
C SER A 179 -2.85 -21.96 5.58
N TRP A 180 -3.74 -22.65 4.88
CA TRP A 180 -3.95 -22.50 3.42
C TRP A 180 -2.69 -22.84 2.60
N ASN A 181 -1.90 -23.81 3.07
CA ASN A 181 -0.63 -24.20 2.48
C ASN A 181 0.32 -23.01 2.29
N THR A 182 0.18 -21.97 3.11
CA THR A 182 1.07 -20.81 3.04
C THR A 182 2.48 -21.23 3.45
N MET A 183 3.41 -21.16 2.50
CA MET A 183 4.81 -21.51 2.68
C MET A 183 5.68 -20.29 2.38
N ASN A 184 6.57 -19.96 3.30
CA ASN A 184 7.59 -18.93 3.11
C ASN A 184 8.97 -19.57 3.15
N LEU A 185 9.80 -19.24 2.16
CA LEU A 185 11.18 -19.66 2.08
C LEU A 185 12.06 -18.43 1.84
N GLY A 186 13.12 -18.28 2.62
CA GLY A 186 14.05 -17.18 2.47
C GLY A 186 15.48 -17.61 2.71
N VAL A 187 16.41 -17.09 1.91
CA VAL A 187 17.85 -17.24 2.09
C VAL A 187 18.53 -15.88 1.97
N ASN A 188 19.43 -15.58 2.89
CA ASN A 188 20.30 -14.41 2.85
C ASN A 188 21.72 -14.84 3.11
N ALA A 189 22.68 -14.18 2.44
CA ALA A 189 24.10 -14.41 2.63
C ALA A 189 24.86 -13.08 2.58
N SER A 190 25.92 -12.98 3.37
CA SER A 190 26.89 -11.88 3.39
C SER A 190 28.31 -12.42 3.42
N THR A 191 29.19 -11.78 2.67
CA THR A 191 30.64 -12.11 2.71
C THR A 191 31.31 -11.66 4.00
N GLY A 192 30.63 -10.79 4.78
CA GLY A 192 31.33 -9.99 5.78
C GLY A 192 32.27 -8.98 5.13
N LEU A 193 33.10 -8.36 5.94
CA LEU A 193 34.03 -7.33 5.50
C LEU A 193 35.25 -7.95 4.79
N LEU A 194 35.37 -7.69 3.49
CA LEU A 194 36.47 -8.07 2.65
C LEU A 194 37.48 -6.89 2.56
N TRP A 195 38.77 -7.16 2.68
CA TRP A 195 39.84 -6.17 2.56
C TRP A 195 39.65 -4.90 3.38
N ASN A 196 38.94 -5.00 4.51
CA ASN A 196 38.58 -3.89 5.39
C ASN A 196 37.64 -2.79 4.78
N HIS A 197 37.09 -3.03 3.61
CA HIS A 197 36.31 -2.02 2.88
C HIS A 197 35.03 -2.55 2.24
N LEU A 198 35.05 -3.73 1.65
CA LEU A 198 33.99 -4.23 0.79
C LEU A 198 33.11 -5.27 1.49
N ILE A 199 31.78 -5.11 1.36
CA ILE A 199 30.81 -6.12 1.78
C ILE A 199 29.88 -6.42 0.59
N LEU A 200 29.69 -7.71 0.28
CA LEU A 200 28.72 -8.19 -0.68
C LEU A 200 27.63 -8.96 0.06
N GLU A 201 26.39 -8.67 -0.28
CA GLU A 201 25.22 -9.35 0.29
C GLU A 201 24.24 -9.71 -0.80
N GLY A 202 23.48 -10.76 -0.60
CA GLY A 202 22.42 -11.16 -1.50
C GLY A 202 21.42 -12.08 -0.83
N GLY A 203 20.23 -12.16 -1.40
CA GLY A 203 19.18 -12.99 -0.86
C GLY A 203 18.04 -13.23 -1.83
N TYR A 204 17.21 -14.20 -1.47
CA TYR A 204 15.98 -14.57 -2.18
C TYR A 204 14.92 -14.96 -1.16
N HIS A 205 13.71 -14.46 -1.35
CA HIS A 205 12.55 -14.78 -0.53
C HIS A 205 11.35 -15.05 -1.41
N GLN A 206 10.55 -16.06 -1.06
CA GLN A 206 9.32 -16.38 -1.75
C GLN A 206 8.26 -16.84 -0.76
N THR A 207 7.03 -16.37 -0.96
CA THR A 207 5.82 -16.86 -0.32
C THR A 207 4.91 -17.47 -1.36
N THR A 208 4.31 -18.62 -1.05
CA THR A 208 3.24 -19.26 -1.82
C THR A 208 2.07 -19.54 -0.90
N THR A 209 0.85 -19.48 -1.41
CA THR A 209 -0.37 -19.77 -0.65
C THR A 209 -1.47 -20.27 -1.57
N ASP A 210 -2.39 -21.11 -1.04
CA ASP A 210 -3.63 -21.46 -1.75
C ASP A 210 -4.71 -20.38 -1.58
N GLY A 211 -4.52 -19.43 -0.66
CA GLY A 211 -5.52 -18.42 -0.32
C GLY A 211 -6.71 -18.94 0.47
N TYR A 212 -7.44 -18.06 1.14
CA TYR A 212 -8.67 -18.43 1.85
C TYR A 212 -9.87 -18.52 0.92
N LEU A 213 -10.04 -17.56 0.00
CA LEU A 213 -11.10 -17.57 -0.99
C LEU A 213 -10.71 -18.43 -2.21
N PRO A 214 -11.66 -19.11 -2.87
CA PRO A 214 -11.39 -19.83 -4.11
C PRO A 214 -10.77 -18.92 -5.17
N GLY A 215 -9.73 -19.41 -5.87
CA GLY A 215 -9.05 -18.65 -6.92
C GLY A 215 -8.13 -17.53 -6.42
N THR A 216 -7.77 -17.50 -5.13
CA THR A 216 -6.80 -16.53 -4.57
C THR A 216 -5.45 -17.16 -4.25
N ASP A 217 -5.17 -18.33 -4.80
CA ASP A 217 -3.85 -18.94 -4.74
C ASP A 217 -2.83 -18.07 -5.49
N GLY A 218 -1.60 -18.03 -4.97
CA GLY A 218 -0.59 -17.18 -5.58
C GLY A 218 0.81 -17.37 -5.03
N ARG A 219 1.71 -16.63 -5.64
CA ARG A 219 3.12 -16.55 -5.22
C ARG A 219 3.62 -15.12 -5.37
N SER A 220 4.42 -14.70 -4.42
CA SER A 220 5.13 -13.42 -4.48
C SER A 220 6.47 -13.54 -3.78
N GLY A 221 7.38 -12.63 -4.05
CA GLY A 221 8.69 -12.66 -3.42
C GLY A 221 9.62 -11.56 -3.93
N ASN A 222 10.85 -11.63 -3.44
CA ASN A 222 11.89 -10.72 -3.82
C ASN A 222 13.27 -11.42 -3.90
N TRP A 223 14.17 -10.79 -4.62
CA TRP A 223 15.59 -11.07 -4.58
C TRP A 223 16.34 -9.74 -4.47
N PHE A 224 17.52 -9.77 -3.86
CA PHE A 224 18.36 -8.59 -3.81
C PHE A 224 19.84 -8.93 -3.91
N GLY A 225 20.60 -7.94 -4.37
CA GLY A 225 22.05 -7.91 -4.31
C GLY A 225 22.50 -6.54 -3.79
N SER A 226 23.50 -6.52 -2.92
CA SER A 226 24.03 -5.30 -2.34
C SER A 226 25.57 -5.33 -2.34
N LEU A 227 26.16 -4.19 -2.72
CA LEU A 227 27.59 -3.92 -2.61
C LEU A 227 27.75 -2.69 -1.73
N SER A 228 28.51 -2.81 -0.63
CA SER A 228 28.81 -1.70 0.25
C SER A 228 30.30 -1.51 0.37
N TRP A 229 30.77 -0.29 0.13
CA TRP A 229 32.15 0.13 0.33
C TRP A 229 32.24 1.10 1.51
N LEU A 230 33.07 0.76 2.48
CA LEU A 230 33.27 1.54 3.68
C LEU A 230 34.59 2.32 3.60
N GLY A 231 34.53 3.64 3.58
CA GLY A 231 35.64 4.54 3.80
C GLY A 231 35.78 4.91 5.28
N ARG A 232 36.71 5.79 5.63
CA ARG A 232 36.89 6.25 7.03
C ARG A 232 35.76 7.17 7.49
N SER A 233 35.30 8.08 6.64
CA SER A 233 34.26 9.06 6.91
C SER A 233 33.13 9.02 5.88
N TRP A 234 33.10 8.05 4.99
CA TRP A 234 32.09 7.92 3.95
C TRP A 234 31.74 6.46 3.68
N LYS A 235 30.55 6.25 3.16
CA LYS A 235 30.03 4.96 2.71
C LYS A 235 29.39 5.12 1.33
N LEU A 236 29.68 4.19 0.44
CA LEU A 236 28.96 4.01 -0.81
C LEU A 236 28.28 2.65 -0.79
N SER A 237 26.99 2.60 -1.05
CA SER A 237 26.23 1.35 -1.07
C SER A 237 25.35 1.33 -2.31
N TYR A 238 25.54 0.33 -3.15
CA TYR A 238 24.65 0.07 -4.27
C TYR A 238 23.79 -1.15 -3.94
N ARG A 239 22.48 -1.03 -4.16
CA ARG A 239 21.52 -2.12 -3.98
C ARG A 239 20.64 -2.25 -5.21
N ILE A 240 20.50 -3.49 -5.67
CA ILE A 240 19.52 -3.89 -6.66
C ILE A 240 18.51 -4.83 -5.96
N MET A 241 17.23 -4.60 -6.19
CA MET A 241 16.16 -5.44 -5.64
C MET A 241 15.13 -5.71 -6.72
N GLY A 242 14.77 -6.97 -6.92
CA GLY A 242 13.72 -7.38 -7.83
C GLY A 242 12.57 -8.00 -7.06
N ASN A 243 11.37 -7.56 -7.37
CA ASN A 243 10.12 -8.07 -6.79
C ASN A 243 9.32 -8.76 -7.87
N PHE A 244 8.54 -9.75 -7.48
CA PHE A 244 7.57 -10.40 -8.36
C PHE A 244 6.34 -10.82 -7.58
N GLU A 245 5.18 -10.72 -8.24
CA GLU A 245 3.95 -11.33 -7.79
C GLU A 245 3.18 -11.94 -8.95
N VAL A 246 2.48 -13.04 -8.66
CA VAL A 246 1.43 -13.66 -9.46
C VAL A 246 0.39 -14.12 -8.46
N THR A 247 -0.58 -13.28 -8.17
CA THR A 247 -1.55 -13.49 -7.09
C THR A 247 -2.97 -13.57 -7.62
N GLY A 248 -3.75 -14.52 -7.09
CA GLY A 248 -5.16 -14.63 -7.39
C GLY A 248 -5.96 -13.52 -6.70
N GLN A 249 -7.04 -13.06 -7.31
CA GLN A 249 -7.77 -11.86 -6.91
C GLN A 249 -9.21 -12.14 -6.46
N ALA A 250 -9.69 -11.31 -5.51
CA ALA A 250 -11.06 -11.34 -4.99
C ALA A 250 -11.60 -9.94 -4.70
N TRP A 251 -11.25 -8.93 -5.48
CA TRP A 251 -11.53 -7.52 -5.20
C TRP A 251 -13.00 -7.08 -5.31
N ASN A 252 -13.89 -7.87 -5.93
CA ASN A 252 -15.27 -7.45 -6.08
C ASN A 252 -16.08 -7.50 -4.76
N GLY A 253 -15.65 -8.34 -3.80
CA GLY A 253 -16.39 -8.51 -2.55
C GLY A 253 -17.81 -9.06 -2.76
N VAL A 254 -18.63 -8.94 -1.72
CA VAL A 254 -20.05 -9.30 -1.71
C VAL A 254 -20.86 -8.06 -1.26
N THR A 255 -21.94 -7.75 -1.96
CA THR A 255 -22.76 -6.58 -1.68
C THR A 255 -23.53 -6.78 -0.36
N ALA A 256 -23.40 -5.83 0.56
CA ALA A 256 -24.21 -5.72 1.77
C ALA A 256 -25.26 -4.62 1.59
N GLY A 257 -26.50 -4.90 1.95
CA GLY A 257 -27.63 -4.00 1.70
C GLY A 257 -27.92 -2.99 2.81
N SER A 258 -27.11 -2.91 3.85
CA SER A 258 -27.28 -1.93 4.93
C SER A 258 -25.94 -1.54 5.55
N ASN A 259 -25.95 -0.49 6.41
CA ASN A 259 -24.82 -0.13 7.24
C ASN A 259 -24.51 -1.20 8.33
N ASP A 260 -25.42 -2.12 8.56
CA ASP A 260 -25.16 -3.32 9.36
C ASP A 260 -24.54 -4.39 8.48
N LEU A 261 -23.22 -4.58 8.64
CA LEU A 261 -22.43 -5.54 7.87
C LEU A 261 -22.84 -7.00 8.08
N SER A 262 -23.72 -7.29 9.04
CA SER A 262 -24.31 -8.62 9.24
C SER A 262 -25.49 -8.89 8.31
N ILE A 263 -26.02 -7.86 7.65
CA ILE A 263 -27.20 -7.95 6.80
C ILE A 263 -26.77 -7.81 5.34
N MET A 264 -27.13 -8.79 4.55
CA MET A 264 -27.02 -8.79 3.10
C MET A 264 -28.42 -8.65 2.51
N ASP A 265 -28.55 -7.74 1.58
CA ASP A 265 -29.79 -7.44 0.91
C ASP A 265 -29.59 -7.48 -0.62
N GLY A 266 -30.59 -7.09 -1.40
CA GLY A 266 -30.52 -7.03 -2.84
C GLY A 266 -30.59 -8.41 -3.51
N THR A 267 -29.69 -8.66 -4.44
CA THR A 267 -29.76 -9.85 -5.31
C THR A 267 -29.84 -11.17 -4.54
N TYR A 268 -29.18 -11.28 -3.41
CA TYR A 268 -29.16 -12.50 -2.61
C TYR A 268 -30.29 -12.56 -1.59
N GLY A 269 -30.52 -11.50 -0.84
CA GLY A 269 -31.49 -11.47 0.25
C GLY A 269 -32.92 -11.65 -0.21
N ALA A 270 -33.33 -10.94 -1.24
CA ALA A 270 -34.72 -10.94 -1.73
C ALA A 270 -35.14 -12.25 -2.39
N LYS A 271 -34.22 -12.91 -3.12
CA LYS A 271 -34.54 -14.13 -3.90
C LYS A 271 -34.27 -15.41 -3.14
N THR A 272 -33.37 -15.40 -2.17
CA THR A 272 -32.80 -16.59 -1.60
C THR A 272 -33.05 -16.76 -0.11
N GLY A 273 -33.53 -15.70 0.58
CA GLY A 273 -33.66 -15.67 2.03
C GLY A 273 -32.33 -15.52 2.78
N ILE A 274 -31.20 -15.35 2.08
CA ILE A 274 -29.91 -15.03 2.72
C ILE A 274 -29.90 -13.56 3.10
N LYS A 275 -29.84 -13.29 4.40
CA LYS A 275 -29.84 -11.93 4.95
C LYS A 275 -28.55 -11.60 5.69
N THR A 276 -27.73 -12.61 6.03
CA THR A 276 -26.53 -12.43 6.82
C THR A 276 -25.37 -13.25 6.24
N TYR A 277 -24.13 -12.95 6.63
CA TYR A 277 -22.99 -13.78 6.32
C TYR A 277 -23.07 -15.18 6.91
N ALA A 278 -23.74 -15.34 8.07
CA ALA A 278 -24.01 -16.65 8.64
C ALA A 278 -24.90 -17.48 7.72
N ASP A 279 -25.91 -16.88 7.11
CA ASP A 279 -26.77 -17.55 6.13
C ASP A 279 -25.98 -17.97 4.89
N MET A 280 -25.10 -17.11 4.35
CA MET A 280 -24.18 -17.46 3.26
C MET A 280 -23.31 -18.65 3.62
N TYR A 281 -22.69 -18.61 4.80
CA TYR A 281 -21.83 -19.66 5.28
C TYR A 281 -22.56 -21.00 5.40
N ASN A 282 -23.75 -20.98 6.02
CA ASN A 282 -24.60 -22.15 6.19
C ASN A 282 -25.12 -22.72 4.86
N ALA A 283 -25.32 -21.86 3.87
CA ALA A 283 -25.68 -22.24 2.50
C ALA A 283 -24.51 -22.77 1.65
N GLY A 284 -23.29 -22.80 2.21
CA GLY A 284 -22.09 -23.26 1.52
C GLY A 284 -21.47 -22.24 0.55
N VAL A 285 -21.96 -20.99 0.54
CA VAL A 285 -21.51 -19.92 -0.36
C VAL A 285 -20.74 -18.82 0.35
N GLY A 286 -20.36 -19.01 1.60
CA GLY A 286 -19.65 -18.02 2.43
C GLY A 286 -18.23 -17.67 1.97
N ARG A 287 -17.69 -18.41 1.01
CA ARG A 287 -16.37 -18.15 0.40
C ARG A 287 -16.46 -17.80 -1.08
N TYR A 288 -17.63 -17.34 -1.53
CA TYR A 288 -17.87 -16.98 -2.92
C TYR A 288 -16.90 -15.90 -3.42
N ASN A 289 -16.33 -16.13 -4.61
CA ASN A 289 -15.48 -15.18 -5.33
C ASN A 289 -16.00 -15.02 -6.76
N SER A 290 -16.64 -13.88 -7.04
CA SER A 290 -17.25 -13.58 -8.34
C SER A 290 -16.25 -13.46 -9.51
N LEU A 291 -14.96 -13.35 -9.23
CA LEU A 291 -13.90 -13.36 -10.25
C LEU A 291 -13.46 -14.77 -10.66
N TYR A 292 -13.91 -15.79 -9.92
CA TYR A 292 -13.55 -17.18 -10.10
C TYR A 292 -14.71 -18.06 -10.53
N GLU A 293 -15.89 -17.76 -10.04
CA GLU A 293 -17.10 -18.55 -10.20
C GLU A 293 -18.35 -17.67 -10.26
N GLN A 294 -19.43 -18.18 -10.78
CA GLN A 294 -20.76 -17.55 -10.75
C GLN A 294 -21.65 -18.25 -9.73
N MET A 295 -22.52 -17.48 -9.09
CA MET A 295 -23.57 -18.01 -8.24
C MET A 295 -24.86 -18.19 -9.05
N LEU A 296 -25.29 -19.41 -9.23
CA LEU A 296 -26.57 -19.75 -9.85
C LEU A 296 -27.62 -19.92 -8.76
N ILE A 297 -28.77 -19.31 -8.95
CA ILE A 297 -29.88 -19.30 -7.99
C ILE A 297 -31.09 -19.95 -8.66
N ASP A 298 -31.58 -21.05 -8.08
CA ASP A 298 -32.80 -21.73 -8.48
C ASP A 298 -33.73 -21.86 -7.26
N GLY A 299 -34.74 -20.97 -7.17
CA GLY A 299 -35.58 -20.83 -6.01
C GLY A 299 -34.79 -20.51 -4.74
N THR A 300 -34.73 -21.44 -3.79
CA THR A 300 -33.94 -21.31 -2.55
C THR A 300 -32.58 -22.03 -2.60
N ASN A 301 -32.26 -22.64 -3.73
CA ASN A 301 -31.00 -23.34 -3.90
C ASN A 301 -29.92 -22.47 -4.53
N TYR A 302 -28.70 -22.59 -4.02
CA TYR A 302 -27.52 -21.92 -4.58
C TYR A 302 -26.54 -22.95 -5.08
N THR A 303 -25.96 -22.68 -6.25
CA THR A 303 -24.88 -23.49 -6.80
C THR A 303 -23.78 -22.55 -7.26
N LEU A 304 -22.54 -22.82 -6.83
CA LEU A 304 -21.36 -22.13 -7.33
C LEU A 304 -20.83 -22.91 -8.53
N GLU A 305 -20.70 -22.25 -9.66
CA GLU A 305 -20.22 -22.82 -10.89
C GLU A 305 -19.01 -22.07 -11.41
N ARG A 306 -17.90 -22.78 -11.61
CA ARG A 306 -16.68 -22.21 -12.18
C ARG A 306 -16.89 -21.75 -13.61
N TYR A 307 -16.33 -20.59 -13.95
CA TYR A 307 -16.31 -20.11 -15.33
C TYR A 307 -15.60 -21.14 -16.25
N ARG A 308 -16.14 -21.29 -17.45
CA ARG A 308 -15.61 -22.19 -18.49
C ARG A 308 -15.33 -21.42 -19.78
N LEU A 309 -14.28 -21.82 -20.45
CA LEU A 309 -13.96 -21.38 -21.80
C LEU A 309 -14.81 -22.15 -22.83
N SER A 310 -14.83 -21.69 -24.06
CA SER A 310 -15.62 -22.30 -25.15
C SER A 310 -15.20 -23.74 -25.50
N ASP A 311 -13.98 -24.15 -25.16
CA ASP A 311 -13.47 -25.51 -25.31
C ASP A 311 -13.85 -26.43 -24.13
N GLY A 312 -14.61 -25.90 -23.15
CA GLY A 312 -15.04 -26.61 -21.95
C GLY A 312 -14.02 -26.63 -20.80
N SER A 313 -12.81 -26.11 -21.02
CA SER A 313 -11.83 -25.99 -19.95
C SER A 313 -12.25 -24.95 -18.91
N LEU A 314 -11.81 -25.15 -17.66
CA LEU A 314 -12.11 -24.21 -16.59
C LEU A 314 -11.21 -22.99 -16.68
N TRP A 315 -11.79 -21.79 -16.48
CA TRP A 315 -11.01 -20.59 -16.22
C TRP A 315 -10.16 -20.82 -14.95
N PRO A 316 -8.84 -20.67 -15.01
CA PRO A 316 -8.00 -20.94 -13.85
C PRO A 316 -8.27 -19.99 -12.69
N ARG A 317 -8.12 -18.70 -12.89
CA ARG A 317 -8.43 -17.61 -11.94
C ARG A 317 -8.08 -16.23 -12.51
N THR A 318 -8.64 -15.18 -11.94
CA THR A 318 -8.17 -13.80 -12.14
C THR A 318 -6.87 -13.58 -11.38
N THR A 319 -5.87 -13.02 -12.04
CA THR A 319 -4.54 -12.79 -11.45
C THR A 319 -4.09 -11.34 -11.60
N ASP A 320 -3.35 -10.88 -10.59
CA ASP A 320 -2.42 -9.76 -10.71
C ASP A 320 -1.01 -10.31 -10.92
N ASN A 321 -0.32 -9.77 -11.91
CA ASN A 321 1.01 -10.20 -12.33
C ASN A 321 1.88 -8.97 -12.42
N PHE A 322 2.88 -8.84 -11.54
CA PHE A 322 3.75 -7.67 -11.53
C PHE A 322 5.20 -8.02 -11.24
N TRP A 323 6.11 -7.37 -11.95
CA TRP A 323 7.55 -7.47 -11.78
C TRP A 323 8.13 -6.08 -11.67
N GLN A 324 8.93 -5.86 -10.65
CA GLN A 324 9.55 -4.55 -10.41
C GLN A 324 11.01 -4.72 -10.01
N THR A 325 11.88 -3.84 -10.49
CA THR A 325 13.29 -3.80 -10.11
C THR A 325 13.64 -2.39 -9.66
N HIS A 326 14.26 -2.29 -8.48
CA HIS A 326 14.77 -1.06 -7.90
C HIS A 326 16.30 -1.06 -7.92
N HIS A 327 16.89 0.04 -8.34
CA HIS A 327 18.32 0.34 -8.25
C HIS A 327 18.49 1.55 -7.35
N ILE A 328 19.20 1.39 -6.25
CA ILE A 328 19.44 2.45 -5.26
C ILE A 328 20.92 2.55 -5.00
N LEU A 329 21.50 3.73 -5.25
CA LEU A 329 22.85 4.05 -4.85
C LEU A 329 22.79 5.04 -3.69
N ASN A 330 23.34 4.68 -2.55
CA ASN A 330 23.40 5.54 -1.36
C ASN A 330 24.85 5.94 -1.10
N PHE A 331 25.11 7.23 -1.15
CA PHE A 331 26.36 7.83 -0.69
C PHE A 331 26.12 8.61 0.58
N ALA A 332 26.84 8.31 1.65
CA ALA A 332 26.81 9.03 2.91
C ALA A 332 28.23 9.48 3.28
N TRP A 333 28.39 10.73 3.71
CA TRP A 333 29.68 11.33 4.05
C TRP A 333 29.57 12.19 5.30
N ASP A 334 30.32 11.84 6.34
CA ASP A 334 30.60 12.68 7.48
C ASP A 334 31.76 13.62 7.10
N ILE A 335 31.43 14.82 6.61
CA ILE A 335 32.41 15.80 6.13
C ILE A 335 33.31 16.24 7.28
N ASN A 336 32.70 16.52 8.43
CA ASN A 336 33.35 16.77 9.71
C ASN A 336 32.34 16.53 10.86
N GLU A 337 32.70 16.91 12.08
CA GLU A 337 31.85 16.73 13.27
C GLU A 337 30.50 17.45 13.21
N TYR A 338 30.34 18.48 12.36
CA TYR A 338 29.13 19.31 12.25
C TYR A 338 28.32 19.01 11.00
N TRP A 339 28.95 18.61 9.91
CA TRP A 339 28.34 18.51 8.59
C TRP A 339 28.31 17.10 8.08
N LYS A 340 27.13 16.64 7.66
CA LYS A 340 26.91 15.37 6.99
C LYS A 340 26.19 15.58 5.66
N LEU A 341 26.50 14.75 4.67
CA LEU A 341 25.90 14.73 3.34
C LEU A 341 25.38 13.34 3.05
N SER A 342 24.17 13.24 2.53
CA SER A 342 23.67 12.03 1.88
C SER A 342 23.14 12.33 0.49
N VAL A 343 23.42 11.45 -0.47
CA VAL A 343 22.91 11.53 -1.85
C VAL A 343 22.49 10.15 -2.30
N SER A 344 21.25 10.02 -2.79
CA SER A 344 20.66 8.74 -3.14
C SER A 344 19.99 8.80 -4.54
N PRO A 345 20.76 8.71 -5.64
CA PRO A 345 20.18 8.46 -6.96
C PRO A 345 19.54 7.09 -7.02
N HIS A 346 18.42 7.01 -7.73
CA HIS A 346 17.64 5.78 -7.82
C HIS A 346 16.95 5.64 -9.18
N TYR A 347 16.67 4.39 -9.53
CA TYR A 347 15.91 4.03 -10.72
C TYR A 347 15.01 2.83 -10.41
N THR A 348 13.77 2.88 -10.88
CA THR A 348 12.81 1.80 -10.76
C THR A 348 12.21 1.49 -12.12
N HIS A 349 12.22 0.21 -12.51
CA HIS A 349 11.48 -0.31 -13.66
C HIS A 349 10.40 -1.24 -13.18
N GLY A 350 9.18 -1.11 -13.71
CA GLY A 350 8.05 -1.96 -13.40
C GLY A 350 7.29 -2.37 -14.65
N TYR A 351 6.82 -3.62 -14.68
CA TYR A 351 5.93 -4.14 -15.71
C TYR A 351 4.95 -5.11 -15.08
N GLY A 352 3.68 -4.97 -15.42
CA GLY A 352 2.68 -5.92 -14.96
C GLY A 352 1.34 -5.71 -15.62
N TYR A 353 0.47 -6.66 -15.34
CA TYR A 353 -0.91 -6.64 -15.79
C TYR A 353 -1.76 -7.54 -14.89
N TYR A 354 -3.01 -7.20 -14.71
CA TYR A 354 -3.97 -8.15 -14.23
C TYR A 354 -4.72 -8.77 -15.42
N GLU A 355 -5.06 -10.07 -15.26
CA GLU A 355 -5.76 -10.87 -16.25
C GLU A 355 -7.05 -11.39 -15.65
N GLU A 356 -8.17 -11.09 -16.29
CA GLU A 356 -9.49 -11.45 -15.78
C GLU A 356 -10.42 -12.01 -16.87
N PHE A 357 -11.31 -12.90 -16.45
CA PHE A 357 -12.40 -13.40 -17.27
C PHE A 357 -13.63 -12.50 -17.09
N ARG A 358 -14.15 -12.03 -18.22
CA ARG A 358 -15.34 -11.15 -18.27
C ARG A 358 -16.50 -11.89 -18.91
N TYR A 359 -17.35 -12.45 -18.04
CA TYR A 359 -18.51 -13.23 -18.47
C TYR A 359 -19.57 -12.32 -19.11
N ASN A 360 -20.14 -12.75 -20.26
CA ASN A 360 -21.28 -12.14 -20.93
C ASN A 360 -21.18 -10.61 -21.11
N ASN A 361 -19.99 -10.11 -21.43
CA ASN A 361 -19.74 -8.68 -21.56
C ASN A 361 -20.17 -8.12 -22.90
N LYS A 362 -20.67 -6.87 -22.91
CA LYS A 362 -20.99 -6.15 -24.16
C LYS A 362 -19.70 -5.91 -24.95
N ILE A 363 -19.65 -6.35 -26.20
CA ILE A 363 -18.47 -6.21 -27.08
C ILE A 363 -18.11 -4.74 -27.31
N ILE A 364 -19.11 -3.86 -27.31
CA ILE A 364 -18.94 -2.42 -27.54
C ILE A 364 -18.08 -1.73 -26.46
N LYS A 365 -18.01 -2.28 -25.23
CA LYS A 365 -17.15 -1.78 -24.17
C LYS A 365 -15.66 -1.88 -24.51
N TYR A 366 -15.31 -2.70 -25.49
CA TYR A 366 -13.94 -2.89 -25.97
C TYR A 366 -13.69 -2.24 -27.33
N GLY A 367 -14.57 -1.31 -27.75
CA GLY A 367 -14.48 -0.65 -29.05
C GLY A 367 -14.83 -1.57 -30.23
N LEU A 368 -15.54 -2.68 -29.98
CA LEU A 368 -15.99 -3.60 -31.01
C LEU A 368 -17.45 -3.31 -31.36
N GLU A 369 -17.73 -3.00 -32.62
CA GLU A 369 -19.08 -2.70 -33.10
C GLU A 369 -19.98 -3.94 -33.04
N TYR A 370 -21.26 -3.73 -32.75
CA TYR A 370 -22.25 -4.78 -32.90
C TYR A 370 -22.40 -5.17 -34.39
N PHE A 371 -22.60 -6.45 -34.64
CA PHE A 371 -22.79 -6.97 -36.00
C PHE A 371 -23.84 -8.08 -36.03
N LYS A 372 -24.24 -8.51 -37.20
CA LYS A 372 -25.08 -9.71 -37.36
C LYS A 372 -24.22 -10.90 -37.68
N ASP A 373 -24.49 -12.03 -36.99
CA ASP A 373 -23.86 -13.32 -37.25
C ASP A 373 -24.36 -13.93 -38.58
N ALA A 374 -23.82 -15.06 -38.98
CA ALA A 374 -24.20 -15.78 -40.19
C ALA A 374 -25.69 -16.19 -40.20
N ALA A 375 -26.31 -16.32 -39.03
CA ALA A 375 -27.74 -16.61 -38.87
C ALA A 375 -28.62 -15.36 -38.86
N GLY A 376 -28.03 -14.16 -38.92
CA GLY A 376 -28.72 -12.87 -38.90
C GLY A 376 -29.02 -12.28 -37.53
N ASN A 377 -28.57 -12.93 -36.45
CA ASN A 377 -28.76 -12.45 -35.06
C ASN A 377 -27.77 -11.34 -34.75
N LYS A 378 -28.20 -10.30 -33.99
CA LYS A 378 -27.30 -9.23 -33.54
C LYS A 378 -26.40 -9.74 -32.43
N VAL A 379 -25.08 -9.84 -32.68
CA VAL A 379 -24.05 -10.16 -31.69
C VAL A 379 -23.75 -8.92 -30.87
N LYS A 380 -24.11 -8.93 -29.60
CA LYS A 380 -23.91 -7.82 -28.66
C LYS A 380 -22.99 -8.15 -27.52
N LYS A 381 -22.87 -9.43 -27.15
CA LYS A 381 -22.14 -9.88 -25.98
C LYS A 381 -21.30 -11.12 -26.30
N ALA A 382 -20.20 -11.27 -25.59
CA ALA A 382 -19.36 -12.46 -25.58
C ALA A 382 -18.60 -12.52 -24.25
N ASP A 383 -17.99 -13.66 -23.95
CA ASP A 383 -17.02 -13.73 -22.89
C ASP A 383 -15.66 -13.31 -23.43
N PHE A 384 -14.86 -12.72 -22.55
CA PHE A 384 -13.51 -12.27 -22.88
C PHE A 384 -12.52 -12.67 -21.77
N ILE A 385 -11.28 -12.88 -22.15
CA ILE A 385 -10.13 -12.71 -21.23
C ILE A 385 -9.49 -11.39 -21.63
N ARG A 386 -9.36 -10.50 -20.66
CA ARG A 386 -8.70 -9.21 -20.86
C ARG A 386 -7.48 -9.08 -19.95
N GLN A 387 -6.48 -8.42 -20.45
CA GLN A 387 -5.35 -7.94 -19.68
C GLN A 387 -5.40 -6.41 -19.63
N LYS A 388 -5.18 -5.84 -18.43
CA LYS A 388 -4.94 -4.40 -18.26
C LYS A 388 -3.62 -4.25 -17.56
N GLY A 389 -2.72 -3.49 -18.13
CA GLY A 389 -1.34 -3.46 -17.69
C GLY A 389 -0.72 -2.08 -17.68
N LEU A 390 0.44 -2.06 -17.05
CA LEU A 390 1.30 -0.90 -16.90
C LEU A 390 2.75 -1.31 -17.14
N MET A 391 3.47 -0.51 -17.92
CA MET A 391 4.93 -0.49 -17.97
C MET A 391 5.39 0.87 -17.50
N GLN A 392 6.35 0.91 -16.59
CA GLN A 392 6.77 2.17 -15.97
C GLN A 392 8.28 2.22 -15.71
N ASP A 393 8.81 3.42 -15.83
CA ASP A 393 10.16 3.80 -15.48
C ASP A 393 10.14 5.05 -14.60
N ALA A 394 10.83 5.00 -13.46
CA ALA A 394 10.99 6.14 -12.58
C ALA A 394 12.46 6.29 -12.19
N TRP A 395 13.00 7.49 -12.33
CA TRP A 395 14.38 7.80 -11.92
C TRP A 395 14.42 9.12 -11.17
N GLY A 396 15.35 9.23 -10.26
CA GLY A 396 15.44 10.42 -9.45
C GLY A 396 16.68 10.45 -8.56
N ALA A 397 16.75 11.47 -7.73
CA ALA A 397 17.78 11.61 -6.72
C ALA A 397 17.24 12.37 -5.50
N VAL A 398 17.61 11.91 -4.32
CA VAL A 398 17.39 12.62 -3.06
C VAL A 398 18.75 13.01 -2.49
N ALA A 399 18.88 14.27 -2.09
CA ALA A 399 20.11 14.80 -1.46
C ALA A 399 19.77 15.53 -0.19
N ASN A 400 20.48 15.24 0.91
CA ASN A 400 20.30 15.93 2.18
C ASN A 400 21.65 16.38 2.74
N VAL A 401 21.68 17.58 3.30
CA VAL A 401 22.79 18.12 4.08
C VAL A 401 22.29 18.37 5.50
N THR A 402 22.97 17.79 6.47
CA THR A 402 22.67 17.97 7.91
C THR A 402 23.80 18.78 8.55
N PHE A 403 23.42 19.76 9.35
CA PHE A 403 24.32 20.55 10.17
C PHE A 403 23.86 20.46 11.64
N CYS A 404 24.74 19.96 12.51
CA CYS A 404 24.52 19.85 13.95
C CYS A 404 25.64 20.57 14.66
N LYS A 405 25.33 21.67 15.36
CA LYS A 405 26.30 22.37 16.20
C LYS A 405 25.59 23.08 17.35
N ASP A 406 26.11 22.89 18.57
CA ASP A 406 25.58 23.48 19.80
C ASP A 406 24.07 23.17 19.96
N ALA A 407 23.25 24.22 19.98
CA ALA A 407 21.78 24.09 20.11
C ALA A 407 21.05 23.90 18.75
N TRP A 408 21.76 23.92 17.63
CA TRP A 408 21.16 23.87 16.29
C TRP A 408 21.28 22.50 15.66
N ASP A 409 20.17 22.01 15.10
CA ASP A 409 20.10 20.90 14.17
C ASP A 409 19.32 21.36 12.94
N VAL A 410 20.01 21.42 11.79
CA VAL A 410 19.45 21.91 10.52
C VAL A 410 19.62 20.85 9.45
N ILE A 411 18.54 20.55 8.76
CA ILE A 411 18.53 19.65 7.59
C ILE A 411 17.97 20.43 6.41
N ALA A 412 18.72 20.47 5.31
CA ALA A 412 18.24 20.93 4.02
C ALA A 412 18.25 19.78 3.03
N GLY A 413 17.19 19.63 2.27
CA GLY A 413 17.04 18.55 1.32
C GLY A 413 16.51 19.00 -0.03
N LEU A 414 16.88 18.24 -1.06
CA LEU A 414 16.37 18.35 -2.43
C LEU A 414 15.96 16.95 -2.90
N SER A 415 14.83 16.86 -3.56
CA SER A 415 14.35 15.66 -4.24
C SER A 415 13.94 15.99 -5.66
N TRP A 416 14.34 15.14 -6.58
CA TRP A 416 13.92 15.17 -7.97
C TRP A 416 13.50 13.77 -8.38
N GLN A 417 12.34 13.66 -9.03
CA GLN A 417 11.86 12.41 -9.60
C GLN A 417 11.22 12.69 -10.96
N GLN A 418 11.53 11.85 -11.93
CA GLN A 418 10.91 11.80 -13.24
C GLN A 418 10.32 10.41 -13.44
N PHE A 419 9.08 10.36 -13.92
CA PHE A 419 8.34 9.14 -14.24
C PHE A 419 7.90 9.15 -15.69
N GLN A 420 7.89 7.96 -16.30
CA GLN A 420 7.23 7.65 -17.56
C GLN A 420 6.49 6.33 -17.42
N GLY A 421 5.27 6.27 -17.91
CA GLY A 421 4.42 5.07 -17.88
C GLY A 421 3.64 4.91 -19.16
N ASN A 422 3.39 3.66 -19.54
CA ASN A 422 2.46 3.29 -20.61
C ASN A 422 1.41 2.35 -20.03
N HIS A 423 0.14 2.73 -20.16
CA HIS A 423 -1.02 1.93 -19.76
C HIS A 423 -1.64 1.30 -20.98
N PHE A 424 -1.82 -0.01 -20.97
CA PHE A 424 -2.31 -0.77 -22.10
C PHE A 424 -3.37 -1.79 -21.70
N GLY A 425 -4.21 -2.16 -22.66
CA GLY A 425 -5.16 -3.26 -22.50
C GLY A 425 -5.23 -4.16 -23.71
N TYR A 426 -5.27 -5.47 -23.46
CA TYR A 426 -5.36 -6.49 -24.48
C TYR A 426 -6.53 -7.45 -24.24
N LEU A 427 -7.21 -7.82 -25.31
CA LEU A 427 -8.11 -8.97 -25.36
C LEU A 427 -7.32 -10.17 -25.88
N THR A 428 -7.19 -11.21 -25.07
CA THR A 428 -6.41 -12.43 -25.38
C THR A 428 -7.30 -13.58 -25.80
N TYR A 429 -8.62 -13.51 -25.47
CA TYR A 429 -9.58 -14.55 -25.76
C TYR A 429 -11.01 -13.97 -25.88
N THR A 430 -11.84 -14.62 -26.67
CA THR A 430 -13.30 -14.46 -26.66
C THR A 430 -14.00 -15.81 -26.94
N SER A 431 -15.14 -16.04 -26.28
CA SER A 431 -15.92 -17.27 -26.44
C SER A 431 -16.64 -17.35 -27.81
N ASN A 432 -16.80 -16.23 -28.52
CA ASN A 432 -17.51 -16.18 -29.78
C ASN A 432 -16.53 -16.20 -30.96
N ALA A 433 -16.58 -17.25 -31.76
CA ALA A 433 -15.67 -17.48 -32.90
C ALA A 433 -15.79 -16.39 -34.00
N GLU A 434 -16.99 -15.84 -34.23
CA GLU A 434 -17.17 -14.78 -35.20
C GLU A 434 -16.59 -13.44 -34.72
N VAL A 435 -16.70 -13.14 -33.40
CA VAL A 435 -16.02 -12.01 -32.79
C VAL A 435 -14.50 -12.19 -32.89
N ALA A 436 -13.98 -13.39 -32.57
CA ALA A 436 -12.57 -13.70 -32.70
C ALA A 436 -12.05 -13.47 -34.13
N ALA A 437 -12.73 -14.03 -35.11
CA ALA A 437 -12.35 -13.92 -36.54
C ALA A 437 -12.45 -12.47 -37.05
N ARG A 438 -13.58 -11.78 -36.75
CA ARG A 438 -13.83 -10.42 -37.22
C ARG A 438 -12.83 -9.41 -36.67
N TYR A 439 -12.47 -9.53 -35.41
CA TYR A 439 -11.65 -8.55 -34.72
C TYR A 439 -10.21 -9.01 -34.45
N GLY A 440 -9.86 -10.22 -34.88
CA GLY A 440 -8.50 -10.76 -34.77
C GLY A 440 -8.06 -10.99 -33.34
N ILE A 441 -8.93 -11.59 -32.50
CA ILE A 441 -8.64 -11.83 -31.09
C ILE A 441 -8.17 -13.29 -30.91
N SER A 442 -6.93 -13.47 -30.44
CA SER A 442 -6.41 -14.78 -30.04
C SER A 442 -5.28 -14.64 -29.01
N GLY A 443 -4.93 -15.72 -28.32
CA GLY A 443 -3.80 -15.75 -27.38
C GLY A 443 -2.45 -15.48 -28.06
N GLU A 444 -2.28 -15.90 -29.32
CA GLU A 444 -1.06 -15.66 -30.09
C GLU A 444 -0.99 -14.22 -30.64
N LYS A 445 -2.13 -13.61 -30.92
CA LYS A 445 -2.26 -12.25 -31.41
C LYS A 445 -3.33 -11.50 -30.60
N PRO A 446 -2.96 -11.01 -29.41
CA PRO A 446 -3.87 -10.21 -28.57
C PRO A 446 -4.28 -8.93 -29.28
N ARG A 447 -5.56 -8.55 -29.11
CA ARG A 447 -6.07 -7.28 -29.66
C ARG A 447 -5.95 -6.19 -28.61
N GLN A 448 -5.15 -5.18 -28.91
CA GLN A 448 -5.10 -3.97 -28.08
C GLN A 448 -6.41 -3.19 -28.18
N TYR A 449 -7.00 -2.84 -27.05
CA TYR A 449 -8.24 -2.06 -26.99
C TYR A 449 -8.10 -0.72 -26.29
N TYR A 450 -7.00 -0.48 -25.53
CA TYR A 450 -6.61 0.87 -25.11
C TYR A 450 -5.09 1.00 -24.99
N ASP A 451 -4.63 2.25 -25.06
CA ASP A 451 -3.23 2.62 -25.00
C ASP A 451 -3.10 4.09 -24.59
N SER A 452 -2.35 4.37 -23.55
CA SER A 452 -2.11 5.74 -23.10
C SER A 452 -0.77 5.87 -22.40
N ASP A 453 -0.08 6.96 -22.68
CA ASP A 453 1.19 7.32 -22.08
C ASP A 453 0.99 8.32 -20.94
N ALA A 454 1.88 8.30 -19.97
CA ALA A 454 1.91 9.25 -18.90
C ALA A 454 3.33 9.67 -18.55
N SER A 455 3.48 10.89 -18.06
CA SER A 455 4.73 11.39 -17.51
C SER A 455 4.47 12.28 -16.30
N LYS A 456 5.35 12.18 -15.30
CA LYS A 456 5.29 13.02 -14.11
C LYS A 456 6.67 13.53 -13.73
N LEU A 457 6.76 14.83 -13.47
CA LEU A 457 7.92 15.47 -12.86
C LEU A 457 7.56 15.87 -11.43
N ASP A 458 8.42 15.56 -10.49
CA ASP A 458 8.30 15.98 -9.10
C ASP A 458 9.62 16.59 -8.62
N LEU A 459 9.57 17.84 -8.17
CA LEU A 459 10.71 18.59 -7.64
C LEU A 459 10.32 19.11 -6.26
N SER A 460 11.11 18.79 -5.25
CA SER A 460 10.88 19.23 -3.89
C SER A 460 12.16 19.74 -3.25
N GLY A 461 12.05 20.81 -2.49
CA GLY A 461 13.13 21.35 -1.68
C GLY A 461 12.61 21.76 -0.31
N PHE A 462 13.38 21.49 0.74
CA PHE A 462 12.99 21.87 2.10
C PHE A 462 14.19 22.31 2.93
N VAL A 463 13.87 23.08 3.97
CA VAL A 463 14.79 23.40 5.07
C VAL A 463 14.03 23.23 6.38
N LYS A 464 14.54 22.37 7.25
CA LYS A 464 14.08 22.17 8.62
C LYS A 464 15.17 22.59 9.58
N ALA A 465 14.84 23.42 10.55
CA ALA A 465 15.74 23.83 11.62
C ALA A 465 15.10 23.52 12.97
N SER A 466 15.82 22.86 13.85
CA SER A 466 15.48 22.66 15.25
C SER A 466 16.47 23.42 16.15
N TYR A 467 15.97 24.01 17.22
CA TYR A 467 16.75 24.75 18.18
C TYR A 467 16.42 24.30 19.60
N ALA A 468 17.44 23.85 20.34
CA ALA A 468 17.33 23.53 21.76
C ALA A 468 17.41 24.84 22.55
N ILE A 469 16.30 25.26 23.18
CA ILE A 469 16.24 26.47 24.01
C ILE A 469 17.02 26.24 25.31
N ASP A 470 16.84 25.05 25.87
CA ASP A 470 17.55 24.54 27.03
C ASP A 470 17.55 22.99 27.03
N ASP A 471 17.96 22.35 28.12
CA ASP A 471 18.01 20.88 28.24
C ASP A 471 16.62 20.19 28.19
N ALA A 472 15.53 20.95 28.26
CA ALA A 472 14.16 20.43 28.31
C ALA A 472 13.30 20.87 27.13
N TRP A 473 13.51 22.05 26.60
CA TRP A 473 12.68 22.64 25.57
C TRP A 473 13.39 22.78 24.23
N SER A 474 12.71 22.36 23.17
CA SER A 474 13.15 22.60 21.79
C SER A 474 11.99 23.10 20.92
N VAL A 475 12.33 23.85 19.90
CA VAL A 475 11.40 24.32 18.86
C VAL A 475 11.92 23.91 17.49
N PHE A 476 11.00 23.70 16.53
CA PHE A 476 11.39 23.51 15.13
C PHE A 476 10.53 24.32 14.19
N GLY A 477 11.11 24.66 13.03
CA GLY A 477 10.44 25.17 11.87
C GLY A 477 10.87 24.42 10.64
N ASP A 478 9.96 24.21 9.70
CA ASP A 478 10.17 23.42 8.49
C ASP A 478 9.39 24.09 7.34
N LEU A 479 10.10 24.39 6.27
CA LEU A 479 9.54 25.02 5.06
C LEU A 479 9.85 24.13 3.87
N GLN A 480 8.82 23.72 3.16
CA GLN A 480 8.93 22.92 1.93
C GLN A 480 8.27 23.65 0.76
N PHE A 481 8.95 23.62 -0.37
CA PHE A 481 8.38 23.96 -1.67
C PHE A 481 8.40 22.70 -2.56
N ARG A 482 7.30 22.45 -3.29
CA ARG A 482 7.17 21.31 -4.20
C ARG A 482 6.51 21.73 -5.51
N HIS A 483 7.10 21.35 -6.63
CA HIS A 483 6.57 21.53 -7.98
C HIS A 483 6.25 20.17 -8.59
N VAL A 484 5.03 20.01 -9.09
CA VAL A 484 4.57 18.76 -9.73
C VAL A 484 4.01 19.10 -11.10
N GLY A 485 4.50 18.41 -12.14
CA GLY A 485 3.92 18.41 -13.48
C GLY A 485 3.44 17.01 -13.82
N TYR A 486 2.20 16.88 -14.30
CA TYR A 486 1.63 15.59 -14.73
C TYR A 486 0.97 15.72 -16.10
N LYS A 487 1.26 14.74 -16.97
CA LYS A 487 0.67 14.64 -18.31
C LYS A 487 0.24 13.21 -18.59
N THR A 488 -0.93 13.05 -19.22
CA THR A 488 -1.32 11.78 -19.84
C THR A 488 -2.07 12.02 -21.12
N ASP A 489 -1.76 11.24 -22.15
CA ASP A 489 -2.38 11.27 -23.45
C ASP A 489 -2.63 9.87 -23.99
N GLY A 490 -3.23 9.76 -25.19
CA GLY A 490 -3.67 8.49 -25.75
C GLY A 490 -5.16 8.26 -25.52
N TYR A 491 -5.58 7.03 -25.24
CA TYR A 491 -7.00 6.71 -24.99
C TYR A 491 -7.13 5.63 -23.93
N ASN A 492 -8.16 5.75 -23.09
CA ASN A 492 -8.45 4.78 -22.04
C ASN A 492 -9.43 3.69 -22.51
N ASP A 493 -9.75 2.76 -21.59
CA ASP A 493 -10.66 1.63 -21.83
C ASP A 493 -12.16 2.00 -21.80
N LYS A 494 -12.50 3.28 -21.64
CA LYS A 494 -13.88 3.76 -21.63
C LYS A 494 -14.25 4.34 -22.99
N TYR A 495 -14.89 3.52 -23.82
CA TYR A 495 -15.36 3.96 -25.12
C TYR A 495 -16.62 4.82 -24.99
N ILE A 496 -16.66 5.94 -25.72
CA ILE A 496 -17.86 6.77 -25.86
C ILE A 496 -18.78 6.10 -26.88
N ILE A 497 -20.00 5.76 -26.47
CA ILE A 497 -20.96 5.06 -27.29
C ILE A 497 -22.02 6.05 -27.77
N ASP A 498 -22.14 6.23 -29.10
CA ASP A 498 -23.24 6.98 -29.66
C ASP A 498 -24.57 6.22 -29.45
N LYS A 499 -25.46 6.80 -28.63
CA LYS A 499 -26.75 6.19 -28.24
C LYS A 499 -27.70 5.94 -29.45
N LYS A 500 -27.49 6.60 -30.59
CA LYS A 500 -28.35 6.46 -31.79
C LYS A 500 -27.84 5.38 -32.74
N THR A 501 -26.53 5.28 -32.89
CA THR A 501 -25.89 4.40 -33.89
C THR A 501 -25.28 3.15 -33.29
N ASP A 502 -25.13 3.07 -31.99
CA ASP A 502 -24.37 2.03 -31.28
C ASP A 502 -22.89 1.95 -31.76
N ILE A 503 -22.30 3.05 -32.22
CA ILE A 503 -20.91 3.08 -32.68
C ILE A 503 -20.00 3.53 -31.53
N PRO A 504 -18.99 2.72 -31.14
CA PRO A 504 -18.02 3.10 -30.12
C PRO A 504 -16.94 4.01 -30.73
N SER A 505 -16.57 5.06 -29.99
CA SER A 505 -15.43 5.91 -30.30
C SER A 505 -14.45 5.92 -29.11
N LYS A 506 -13.17 6.13 -29.41
CA LYS A 506 -12.13 6.20 -28.36
C LYS A 506 -12.35 7.39 -27.45
N HIS A 507 -12.27 7.18 -26.14
CA HIS A 507 -12.21 8.26 -25.18
C HIS A 507 -10.76 8.73 -25.07
N MET A 508 -10.45 9.84 -25.72
CA MET A 508 -9.10 10.41 -25.76
C MET A 508 -8.78 11.10 -24.45
N LEU A 509 -7.59 10.82 -23.90
CA LEU A 509 -7.01 11.52 -22.77
C LEU A 509 -6.21 12.73 -23.26
N ASN A 510 -6.31 13.82 -22.54
CA ASN A 510 -5.54 15.04 -22.78
C ASN A 510 -5.42 15.83 -21.47
N VAL A 511 -4.56 15.36 -20.59
CA VAL A 511 -4.29 15.96 -19.28
C VAL A 511 -2.89 16.56 -19.30
N ASP A 512 -2.76 17.84 -18.98
CA ASP A 512 -1.49 18.54 -18.76
C ASP A 512 -1.71 19.52 -17.62
N VAL A 513 -1.24 19.17 -16.41
CA VAL A 513 -1.45 19.93 -15.19
C VAL A 513 -0.15 20.19 -14.46
N LYS A 514 -0.10 21.31 -13.75
CA LYS A 514 1.03 21.70 -12.92
C LYS A 514 0.54 22.25 -11.59
N TYR A 515 1.29 21.95 -10.54
CA TYR A 515 1.00 22.35 -9.17
C TYR A 515 2.26 22.89 -8.53
N ASP A 516 2.11 23.99 -7.77
CA ASP A 516 3.15 24.56 -6.92
C ASP A 516 2.62 24.60 -5.49
N PHE A 517 3.32 23.96 -4.57
CA PHE A 517 2.91 23.81 -3.18
C PHE A 517 3.91 24.41 -2.23
N PHE A 518 3.40 25.13 -1.22
CA PHE A 518 4.19 25.60 -0.11
C PHE A 518 3.64 25.02 1.19
N ASN A 519 4.47 24.31 1.94
CA ASN A 519 4.08 23.50 3.09
C ASN A 519 4.88 23.90 4.34
N PRO A 520 4.47 24.94 5.08
CA PRO A 520 5.09 25.35 6.34
C PRO A 520 4.66 24.42 7.48
N LYS A 521 5.59 24.16 8.41
CA LYS A 521 5.36 23.38 9.62
C LYS A 521 6.15 23.99 10.78
N ALA A 522 5.63 23.84 12.00
CA ALA A 522 6.30 24.31 13.21
C ALA A 522 5.86 23.50 14.42
N GLY A 523 6.67 23.47 15.46
CA GLY A 523 6.29 22.80 16.69
C GLY A 523 7.24 23.10 17.84
N VAL A 524 6.79 22.71 19.02
CA VAL A 524 7.51 22.81 20.29
C VAL A 524 7.51 21.44 20.95
N ASN A 525 8.63 21.09 21.56
CA ASN A 525 8.79 19.85 22.31
C ASN A 525 9.37 20.16 23.69
N PHE A 526 8.86 19.46 24.68
CA PHE A 526 9.36 19.42 26.05
C PHE A 526 9.75 18.00 26.40
N GLN A 527 10.95 17.78 26.95
CA GLN A 527 11.41 16.48 27.40
C GLN A 527 12.25 16.60 28.66
N ARG A 528 11.78 16.01 29.77
CA ARG A 528 12.52 15.97 31.03
C ARG A 528 12.09 14.79 31.91
N GLY A 529 13.06 14.03 32.41
CA GLY A 529 12.83 13.01 33.44
C GLY A 529 11.83 11.92 33.06
N GLY A 530 11.84 11.44 31.81
CA GLY A 530 10.90 10.43 31.31
C GLY A 530 9.55 11.01 30.85
N HIS A 531 9.33 12.32 30.99
CA HIS A 531 8.15 13.03 30.48
C HIS A 531 8.49 13.72 29.16
N ARG A 532 7.62 13.57 28.21
CA ARG A 532 7.68 14.29 26.92
C ARG A 532 6.31 14.84 26.59
N ALA A 533 6.28 16.12 26.20
CA ALA A 533 5.08 16.77 25.69
C ALA A 533 5.42 17.55 24.44
N TYR A 534 4.51 17.62 23.49
CA TYR A 534 4.71 18.39 22.26
C TYR A 534 3.41 18.98 21.74
N ALA A 535 3.57 20.03 20.94
CA ALA A 535 2.51 20.55 20.09
C ALA A 535 3.10 20.92 18.73
N SER A 536 2.36 20.68 17.66
CA SER A 536 2.79 20.98 16.30
C SER A 536 1.62 21.43 15.42
N PHE A 537 1.98 22.19 14.41
CA PHE A 537 1.13 22.58 13.29
C PHE A 537 1.84 22.25 11.98
N ALA A 538 1.08 21.72 11.02
CA ALA A 538 1.59 21.43 9.69
C ALA A 538 0.55 21.75 8.63
N MET A 539 1.00 22.25 7.50
CA MET A 539 0.21 22.36 6.27
C MET A 539 0.81 21.45 5.21
N ALA A 540 -0.04 20.75 4.47
CA ALA A 540 0.36 19.91 3.36
C ALA A 540 -0.61 20.06 2.19
N HIS A 541 -0.09 19.90 0.98
CA HIS A 541 -0.87 19.84 -0.26
C HIS A 541 -0.56 18.55 -1.00
N ARG A 542 -1.53 18.11 -1.81
CA ARG A 542 -1.40 16.92 -2.62
C ARG A 542 -2.13 17.09 -3.95
N GLU A 543 -1.48 16.72 -5.04
CA GLU A 543 -2.08 16.64 -6.37
C GLU A 543 -3.01 15.42 -6.49
N PRO A 544 -3.99 15.43 -7.42
CA PRO A 544 -4.80 14.27 -7.76
C PRO A 544 -3.96 13.12 -8.35
N GLU A 545 -4.44 11.89 -8.18
CA GLU A 545 -3.90 10.68 -8.79
C GLU A 545 -4.38 10.55 -10.25
N ARG A 546 -3.73 9.68 -11.04
CA ARG A 546 -4.15 9.38 -12.42
C ARG A 546 -5.64 9.07 -12.52
N ASN A 547 -6.13 8.16 -11.68
CA ASN A 547 -7.52 7.70 -11.77
C ASN A 547 -8.53 8.82 -11.52
N ASN A 548 -8.15 9.86 -10.75
CA ASN A 548 -9.02 11.03 -10.56
C ASN A 548 -9.24 11.81 -11.85
N PHE A 549 -8.32 11.75 -12.82
CA PHE A 549 -8.43 12.39 -14.14
C PHE A 549 -9.05 11.47 -15.19
N THR A 550 -8.62 10.20 -15.23
CA THR A 550 -8.96 9.27 -16.32
C THR A 550 -10.26 8.53 -16.10
N ASP A 551 -10.65 8.31 -14.83
CA ASP A 551 -11.84 7.59 -14.42
C ASP A 551 -12.91 8.50 -13.81
N ASN A 552 -12.79 9.80 -14.04
CA ASN A 552 -13.61 10.80 -13.36
C ASN A 552 -15.10 10.78 -13.80
N GLY A 553 -15.42 10.23 -14.98
CA GLY A 553 -16.80 10.14 -15.48
C GLY A 553 -17.46 11.50 -15.61
N LYS A 554 -18.60 11.69 -14.94
CA LYS A 554 -19.40 12.94 -14.93
C LYS A 554 -18.93 13.98 -13.91
N TYR A 555 -17.99 13.64 -13.05
CA TYR A 555 -17.55 14.52 -11.96
C TYR A 555 -16.68 15.67 -12.47
N PRO A 556 -16.61 16.81 -11.74
CA PRO A 556 -15.75 17.93 -12.11
C PRO A 556 -14.28 17.54 -12.19
N PHE A 557 -13.51 18.28 -12.99
CA PHE A 557 -12.07 18.11 -13.09
C PHE A 557 -11.42 18.20 -11.70
N PRO A 558 -10.58 17.23 -11.29
CA PRO A 558 -10.09 17.12 -9.92
C PRO A 558 -9.13 18.26 -9.57
N ARG A 559 -9.24 18.73 -8.33
CA ARG A 559 -8.39 19.76 -7.76
C ARG A 559 -7.44 19.19 -6.71
N ALA A 560 -6.32 19.89 -6.49
CA ALA A 560 -5.39 19.53 -5.43
C ALA A 560 -6.04 19.65 -4.04
N GLU A 561 -5.70 18.72 -3.15
CA GLU A 561 -6.13 18.72 -1.75
C GLU A 561 -5.21 19.60 -0.89
N ARG A 562 -5.78 20.21 0.15
CA ARG A 562 -5.03 20.91 1.20
C ARG A 562 -5.43 20.38 2.57
N LEU A 563 -4.42 20.17 3.42
CA LEU A 563 -4.58 19.72 4.80
C LEU A 563 -3.93 20.73 5.75
N LEU A 564 -4.64 21.06 6.81
CA LEU A 564 -4.13 21.71 8.02
C LEU A 564 -4.20 20.69 9.16
N ASP A 565 -3.08 20.41 9.80
CA ASP A 565 -2.94 19.41 10.85
C ASP A 565 -2.40 20.04 12.14
N TRP A 566 -3.15 19.91 13.23
CA TRP A 566 -2.75 20.31 14.57
C TRP A 566 -2.65 19.07 15.43
N GLU A 567 -1.51 18.91 16.09
CA GLU A 567 -1.26 17.79 16.98
C GLU A 567 -0.76 18.27 18.35
N ALA A 568 -1.15 17.53 19.39
CA ALA A 568 -0.60 17.69 20.73
C ALA A 568 -0.45 16.31 21.39
N GLY A 569 0.71 16.03 21.95
CA GLY A 569 0.99 14.74 22.56
C GLY A 569 1.66 14.87 23.91
N TYR A 570 1.43 13.85 24.74
CA TYR A 570 2.14 13.63 26.00
C TYR A 570 2.51 12.16 26.12
N GLN A 571 3.74 11.89 26.53
CA GLN A 571 4.29 10.55 26.76
C GLN A 571 5.03 10.51 28.10
N PHE A 572 4.84 9.42 28.78
CA PHE A 572 5.58 9.06 30.00
C PHE A 572 6.33 7.76 29.79
N GLU A 573 7.62 7.78 30.00
CA GLU A 573 8.51 6.61 29.92
C GLU A 573 9.13 6.34 31.27
N GLY A 574 8.64 5.31 31.96
CA GLY A 574 9.17 4.84 33.24
C GLY A 574 9.90 3.52 33.07
N LYS A 575 10.55 3.03 34.17
CA LYS A 575 11.33 1.77 34.14
C LYS A 575 10.49 0.52 33.83
N ARG A 576 9.23 0.49 34.21
CA ARG A 576 8.33 -0.67 34.05
C ARG A 576 7.01 -0.32 33.36
N PHE A 577 6.67 0.93 33.28
CA PHE A 577 5.41 1.41 32.76
C PHE A 577 5.67 2.58 31.81
N HIS A 578 5.01 2.54 30.67
CA HIS A 578 4.93 3.67 29.75
C HIS A 578 3.48 3.95 29.37
N ALA A 579 3.17 5.20 29.10
CA ALA A 579 1.86 5.61 28.63
C ALA A 579 1.98 6.84 27.74
N GLY A 580 1.06 6.98 26.80
CA GLY A 580 1.04 8.11 25.89
C GLY A 580 -0.37 8.45 25.44
N VAL A 581 -0.56 9.72 25.14
CA VAL A 581 -1.74 10.25 24.47
C VAL A 581 -1.29 11.18 23.35
N ASN A 582 -1.89 11.06 22.18
CA ASN A 582 -1.77 12.01 21.09
C ASN A 582 -3.18 12.46 20.66
N LEU A 583 -3.38 13.76 20.61
CA LEU A 583 -4.60 14.39 20.10
C LEU A 583 -4.28 15.00 18.74
N TYR A 584 -5.20 14.86 17.79
CA TYR A 584 -5.04 15.46 16.46
C TYR A 584 -6.35 16.07 15.96
N TYR A 585 -6.21 17.15 15.19
CA TYR A 585 -7.28 17.77 14.40
C TYR A 585 -6.77 18.08 13.01
N MET A 586 -7.28 17.38 12.02
CA MET A 586 -6.89 17.44 10.62
C MET A 586 -8.06 18.00 9.81
N ARG A 587 -7.93 19.22 9.27
CA ARG A 587 -8.94 19.87 8.43
C ARG A 587 -8.53 19.87 6.99
N TYR A 588 -9.38 19.32 6.14
CA TYR A 588 -9.15 19.21 4.70
C TYR A 588 -9.98 20.24 3.93
N ARG A 589 -9.39 20.72 2.86
CA ARG A 589 -10.04 21.48 1.80
C ARG A 589 -9.89 20.74 0.49
N ASP A 590 -10.96 20.68 -0.31
CA ASP A 590 -10.99 20.00 -1.60
C ASP A 590 -10.54 18.52 -1.51
N GLN A 591 -10.87 17.84 -0.40
CA GLN A 591 -10.50 16.43 -0.24
C GLN A 591 -11.17 15.57 -1.31
N LEU A 592 -10.39 14.74 -2.00
CA LEU A 592 -10.91 13.72 -2.91
C LEU A 592 -11.46 12.55 -2.09
N VAL A 593 -12.76 12.30 -2.22
CA VAL A 593 -13.49 11.25 -1.50
C VAL A 593 -14.30 10.40 -2.45
N GLN A 594 -14.61 9.17 -2.02
CA GLN A 594 -15.44 8.25 -2.79
C GLN A 594 -16.86 8.77 -2.94
N THR A 595 -17.40 8.67 -4.15
CA THR A 595 -18.75 9.15 -4.51
C THR A 595 -19.85 8.14 -4.21
N GLY A 596 -19.51 6.87 -3.96
CA GLY A 596 -20.42 5.73 -3.93
C GLY A 596 -20.45 4.94 -5.25
N GLU A 597 -20.02 5.53 -6.35
CA GLU A 597 -19.91 4.85 -7.65
C GLU A 597 -18.59 4.08 -7.78
N LEU A 598 -18.63 2.99 -8.55
CA LEU A 598 -17.47 2.17 -8.86
C LEU A 598 -17.09 2.29 -10.34
N SER A 599 -15.80 2.20 -10.61
CA SER A 599 -15.29 2.01 -11.96
C SER A 599 -15.58 0.60 -12.49
N ASP A 600 -15.32 0.34 -13.76
CA ASP A 600 -15.48 -0.99 -14.38
C ASP A 600 -14.64 -2.12 -13.73
N ILE A 601 -13.66 -1.77 -12.93
CA ILE A 601 -12.79 -2.71 -12.18
C ILE A 601 -13.07 -2.73 -10.68
N GLY A 602 -14.16 -2.09 -10.25
CA GLY A 602 -14.56 -2.04 -8.83
C GLY A 602 -13.84 -0.99 -7.99
N GLU A 603 -13.01 -0.11 -8.60
CA GLU A 603 -12.42 1.02 -7.88
C GLU A 603 -13.45 2.13 -7.68
N ALA A 604 -13.44 2.72 -6.49
CA ALA A 604 -14.35 3.80 -6.15
C ALA A 604 -14.00 5.10 -6.89
N LEU A 605 -14.96 5.65 -7.62
CA LEU A 605 -14.84 6.97 -8.22
C LEU A 605 -14.79 8.04 -7.13
N THR A 606 -14.08 9.13 -7.39
CA THR A 606 -13.85 10.18 -6.40
C THR A 606 -14.22 11.56 -6.93
N THR A 607 -14.62 12.44 -6.01
CA THR A 607 -14.84 13.87 -6.28
C THR A 607 -14.28 14.72 -5.15
N ASN A 608 -13.97 15.99 -5.43
CA ASN A 608 -13.51 16.93 -4.39
C ASN A 608 -14.67 17.40 -3.52
N ILE A 609 -14.49 17.31 -2.20
CA ILE A 609 -15.40 17.86 -1.20
C ILE A 609 -14.80 19.15 -0.63
N PRO A 610 -15.57 20.25 -0.57
CA PRO A 610 -15.07 21.53 -0.13
C PRO A 610 -14.47 21.54 1.27
N ASP A 611 -15.07 20.79 2.22
CA ASP A 611 -14.65 20.78 3.62
C ASP A 611 -14.89 19.41 4.28
N SER A 612 -13.88 18.94 5.01
CA SER A 612 -13.96 17.72 5.81
C SER A 612 -12.96 17.77 6.95
N TYR A 613 -13.13 16.93 7.97
CA TYR A 613 -12.18 16.85 9.07
C TYR A 613 -12.01 15.45 9.63
N ARG A 614 -10.88 15.25 10.29
CA ARG A 614 -10.58 14.11 11.14
C ARG A 614 -10.14 14.63 12.50
N LEU A 615 -10.78 14.18 13.55
CA LEU A 615 -10.46 14.51 14.95
C LEU A 615 -10.31 13.22 15.72
N GLY A 616 -9.27 13.10 16.56
CA GLY A 616 -9.12 11.89 17.35
C GLY A 616 -8.11 11.99 18.47
N ALA A 617 -8.14 10.92 19.28
CA ALA A 617 -7.22 10.65 20.36
C ALA A 617 -6.62 9.25 20.19
N GLU A 618 -5.31 9.15 20.25
CA GLU A 618 -4.55 7.90 20.24
C GLU A 618 -3.92 7.68 21.60
N LEU A 619 -4.25 6.58 22.26
CA LEU A 619 -3.79 6.21 23.58
C LEU A 619 -2.87 5.00 23.48
N THR A 620 -1.81 4.98 24.24
CA THR A 620 -0.89 3.84 24.36
C THR A 620 -0.58 3.60 25.82
N ALA A 621 -0.46 2.35 26.23
CA ALA A 621 0.02 1.98 27.54
C ALA A 621 0.72 0.62 27.50
N GLY A 622 1.80 0.49 28.27
CA GLY A 622 2.49 -0.78 28.43
C GLY A 622 3.07 -0.93 29.83
N TRP A 623 3.03 -2.15 30.34
CA TRP A 623 3.48 -2.48 31.66
C TRP A 623 4.26 -3.79 31.68
N ASN A 624 5.52 -3.73 32.05
CA ASN A 624 6.37 -4.87 32.37
C ASN A 624 6.06 -5.34 33.82
N ILE A 625 5.06 -6.21 33.97
CA ILE A 625 4.56 -6.70 35.28
C ILE A 625 5.66 -7.46 35.98
N THR A 626 6.32 -8.37 35.26
CA THR A 626 7.48 -9.14 35.71
C THR A 626 8.57 -9.16 34.64
N ARG A 627 9.67 -9.87 34.88
CA ARG A 627 10.71 -10.09 33.83
C ARG A 627 10.24 -10.99 32.69
N TRP A 628 9.20 -11.78 32.90
CA TRP A 628 8.67 -12.76 31.96
C TRP A 628 7.27 -12.42 31.44
N LEU A 629 6.60 -11.39 32.01
CA LEU A 629 5.23 -10.98 31.58
C LEU A 629 5.18 -9.48 31.37
N SER A 630 4.80 -9.08 30.16
CA SER A 630 4.40 -7.71 29.83
C SER A 630 3.02 -7.68 29.18
N VAL A 631 2.31 -6.58 29.40
CA VAL A 631 1.01 -6.29 28.76
C VAL A 631 1.11 -4.93 28.12
N GLU A 632 0.67 -4.84 26.88
CA GLU A 632 0.66 -3.59 26.13
C GLU A 632 -0.71 -3.43 25.45
N GLY A 633 -1.12 -2.20 25.25
CA GLY A 633 -2.35 -1.91 24.52
C GLY A 633 -2.34 -0.52 23.93
N ASN A 634 -3.16 -0.35 22.91
CA ASN A 634 -3.43 0.96 22.35
C ASN A 634 -4.88 1.09 21.92
N ALA A 635 -5.34 2.33 21.87
CA ALA A 635 -6.68 2.69 21.42
C ALA A 635 -6.59 3.94 20.56
N ALA A 636 -7.25 3.94 19.42
CA ALA A 636 -7.49 5.13 18.61
C ALA A 636 -9.01 5.38 18.57
N LEU A 637 -9.41 6.53 19.08
CA LEU A 637 -10.81 6.98 19.06
C LEU A 637 -10.90 8.19 18.14
N SER A 638 -11.80 8.15 17.15
CA SER A 638 -11.86 9.21 16.14
C SER A 638 -13.27 9.56 15.68
N ARG A 639 -13.42 10.80 15.23
CA ARG A 639 -14.58 11.29 14.47
C ARG A 639 -14.11 11.87 13.15
N ASN A 640 -14.51 11.26 12.04
CA ASN A 640 -14.10 11.61 10.69
C ASN A 640 -15.35 11.96 9.88
N ARG A 641 -15.46 13.20 9.37
CA ARG A 641 -16.69 13.73 8.77
C ARG A 641 -16.43 14.49 7.48
N LEU A 642 -17.33 14.25 6.53
CA LEU A 642 -17.54 15.07 5.34
C LEU A 642 -18.63 16.10 5.67
N LEU A 643 -18.37 17.36 5.32
CA LEU A 643 -19.29 18.45 5.44
C LEU A 643 -19.73 18.84 4.02
N ASP A 644 -21.03 18.91 3.74
CA ASP A 644 -21.57 19.22 2.42
C ASP A 644 -21.20 18.19 1.35
N PHE A 645 -21.78 16.97 1.46
CA PHE A 645 -21.49 15.83 0.61
C PHE A 645 -22.75 15.28 -0.06
N ASP A 646 -22.67 15.13 -1.39
CA ASP A 646 -23.67 14.44 -2.19
C ASP A 646 -23.17 13.01 -2.49
N GLU A 647 -23.85 12.01 -1.91
CA GLU A 647 -23.61 10.60 -2.18
C GLU A 647 -24.54 10.13 -3.29
N VAL A 648 -24.00 9.52 -4.31
CA VAL A 648 -24.76 8.92 -5.40
C VAL A 648 -24.77 7.42 -5.21
N ILE A 649 -25.95 6.82 -5.20
CA ILE A 649 -26.16 5.38 -5.04
C ILE A 649 -26.90 4.86 -6.27
N GLU A 650 -26.39 3.78 -6.87
CA GLU A 650 -27.12 3.04 -7.89
C GLU A 650 -28.26 2.27 -7.22
N ASP A 651 -29.50 2.50 -7.66
CA ASP A 651 -30.70 1.91 -7.06
C ASP A 651 -31.49 1.12 -8.10
N TRP A 652 -31.40 -0.19 -7.99
CA TRP A 652 -32.09 -1.14 -8.86
C TRP A 652 -33.56 -1.34 -8.52
N ASP A 653 -34.02 -0.82 -7.35
CA ASP A 653 -35.42 -0.91 -6.90
C ASP A 653 -36.24 0.31 -7.34
N ASP A 654 -35.63 1.28 -7.99
CA ASP A 654 -36.29 2.49 -8.49
C ASP A 654 -36.96 2.23 -9.85
N TRP A 655 -38.14 1.67 -9.82
CA TRP A 655 -38.96 1.36 -11.00
C TRP A 655 -40.41 1.89 -10.84
N GLU A 656 -41.06 2.16 -11.96
CA GLU A 656 -42.36 2.84 -12.04
C GLU A 656 -43.53 2.15 -11.25
N GLY A 657 -43.33 1.01 -10.68
CA GLY A 657 -44.31 0.31 -9.82
C GLY A 657 -43.99 0.39 -8.32
N ASN A 658 -42.85 1.01 -7.93
CA ASN A 658 -42.50 1.17 -6.54
C ASN A 658 -43.29 2.32 -5.91
N PRO A 659 -44.02 2.11 -4.79
CA PRO A 659 -44.77 3.17 -4.12
C PRO A 659 -43.92 4.36 -3.66
N ASP A 660 -42.60 4.17 -3.48
CA ASP A 660 -41.64 5.22 -3.11
C ASP A 660 -41.00 5.93 -4.30
N TYR A 661 -41.33 5.54 -5.54
CA TYR A 661 -40.77 6.09 -6.79
C TYR A 661 -40.82 7.62 -6.88
N ALA A 662 -41.88 8.23 -6.38
CA ALA A 662 -42.08 9.69 -6.38
C ALA A 662 -41.12 10.45 -5.43
N GLN A 663 -40.45 9.76 -4.50
CA GLN A 663 -39.49 10.37 -3.58
C GLN A 663 -38.05 10.34 -4.14
N TYR A 664 -37.83 9.55 -5.18
CA TYR A 664 -36.49 9.32 -5.74
C TYR A 664 -36.41 9.94 -7.13
N HIS A 665 -35.48 10.85 -7.30
CA HIS A 665 -35.26 11.50 -8.58
C HIS A 665 -34.34 10.65 -9.46
N CYS A 666 -34.91 10.04 -10.51
CA CYS A 666 -34.11 9.69 -11.66
C CYS A 666 -33.50 10.96 -12.24
N ASP A 667 -32.25 10.92 -12.70
CA ASP A 667 -31.55 12.06 -13.31
C ASP A 667 -32.20 12.58 -14.62
N GLY A 668 -33.40 12.12 -14.95
CA GLY A 668 -34.14 12.43 -16.19
C GLY A 668 -33.66 11.68 -17.41
N ASN A 669 -32.60 10.88 -17.29
CA ASN A 669 -32.04 10.05 -18.38
C ASN A 669 -32.43 8.57 -18.27
N GLY A 670 -33.16 8.19 -17.23
CA GLY A 670 -33.54 6.80 -16.96
C GLY A 670 -32.40 5.97 -16.34
N ASP A 671 -31.39 6.61 -15.79
CA ASP A 671 -30.37 5.94 -14.98
C ASP A 671 -30.89 5.86 -13.55
N GLU A 672 -30.85 4.65 -12.98
CA GLU A 672 -31.35 4.28 -11.64
C GLU A 672 -30.41 4.75 -10.53
N MET A 673 -30.20 6.09 -10.43
CA MET A 673 -29.25 6.71 -9.51
C MET A 673 -30.00 7.59 -8.51
N ARG A 674 -29.70 7.38 -7.22
CA ARG A 674 -30.20 8.23 -6.12
C ARG A 674 -29.09 9.12 -5.61
N SER A 675 -29.40 10.40 -5.37
CA SER A 675 -28.49 11.34 -4.73
C SER A 675 -29.01 11.71 -3.34
N PHE A 676 -28.13 11.58 -2.33
CA PHE A 676 -28.42 11.95 -0.95
C PHE A 676 -27.45 13.03 -0.51
N HIS A 677 -27.99 14.17 -0.06
CA HIS A 677 -27.21 15.28 0.46
C HIS A 677 -26.99 15.14 1.97
N TYR A 678 -25.74 15.26 2.42
CA TYR A 678 -25.35 15.16 3.83
C TYR A 678 -24.53 16.36 4.28
N THR A 679 -24.83 16.86 5.46
CA THR A 679 -24.06 17.93 6.13
C THR A 679 -23.07 17.40 7.17
N ASP A 680 -23.11 16.12 7.53
CA ASP A 680 -22.23 15.46 8.52
C ASP A 680 -22.14 13.94 8.23
N LYS A 681 -21.61 13.57 7.05
CA LYS A 681 -21.45 12.16 6.65
C LYS A 681 -20.16 11.57 7.22
N ALA A 682 -20.22 10.35 7.74
CA ALA A 682 -19.01 9.61 8.14
C ALA A 682 -18.17 9.26 6.90
N LEU A 683 -16.85 9.42 7.02
CA LEU A 683 -15.92 8.97 5.98
C LEU A 683 -15.86 7.44 5.92
N ALA A 684 -15.91 6.89 4.71
CA ALA A 684 -15.69 5.46 4.47
C ALA A 684 -14.33 5.00 4.99
N PHE A 685 -14.23 3.73 5.41
CA PHE A 685 -13.02 3.11 5.93
C PHE A 685 -12.33 3.89 7.07
N SER A 686 -13.11 4.62 7.86
CA SER A 686 -12.62 5.44 8.96
C SER A 686 -13.37 5.06 10.25
N PRO A 687 -13.06 3.90 10.86
CA PRO A 687 -13.72 3.45 12.08
C PRO A 687 -13.53 4.45 13.20
N SER A 688 -14.58 4.59 14.04
CA SER A 688 -14.54 5.51 15.18
C SER A 688 -13.69 5.01 16.35
N ALA A 689 -13.39 3.71 16.39
CA ALA A 689 -12.54 3.08 17.40
C ALA A 689 -11.71 1.95 16.79
N ILE A 690 -10.41 1.93 17.11
CA ILE A 690 -9.49 0.83 16.84
C ILE A 690 -8.78 0.51 18.16
N LEU A 691 -8.85 -0.75 18.58
CA LEU A 691 -8.29 -1.20 19.86
C LEU A 691 -7.33 -2.36 19.60
N ASN A 692 -6.14 -2.31 20.18
CA ASN A 692 -5.17 -3.41 20.14
C ASN A 692 -4.71 -3.75 21.58
N GLY A 693 -4.55 -5.03 21.87
CA GLY A 693 -4.03 -5.52 23.13
C GLY A 693 -3.03 -6.66 22.92
N PHE A 694 -1.93 -6.62 23.66
CA PHE A 694 -0.83 -7.59 23.53
C PHE A 694 -0.44 -8.11 24.90
N VAL A 695 -0.29 -9.42 25.02
CA VAL A 695 0.27 -10.09 26.20
C VAL A 695 1.52 -10.83 25.76
N ASN A 696 2.68 -10.41 26.25
CA ASN A 696 3.95 -11.04 25.95
C ASN A 696 4.40 -11.87 27.15
N VAL A 697 4.66 -13.15 26.91
CA VAL A 697 5.14 -14.10 27.91
C VAL A 697 6.49 -14.63 27.46
N HIS A 698 7.54 -14.37 28.26
CA HIS A 698 8.90 -14.77 27.98
C HIS A 698 9.31 -15.85 28.97
N PHE A 699 9.52 -17.08 28.54
CA PHE A 699 10.13 -18.15 29.30
C PHE A 699 11.59 -18.32 28.88
N SER A 700 12.47 -18.74 29.78
CA SER A 700 13.84 -19.07 29.40
C SER A 700 13.84 -20.18 28.33
N GLY A 701 14.18 -19.82 27.09
CA GLY A 701 14.15 -20.72 25.95
C GLY A 701 12.80 -20.83 25.21
N PHE A 702 11.76 -20.06 25.62
CA PHE A 702 10.46 -20.07 24.93
C PHE A 702 9.81 -18.68 24.93
N ARG A 703 9.29 -18.24 23.79
CA ARG A 703 8.51 -17.01 23.66
C ARG A 703 7.18 -17.32 23.00
N ALA A 704 6.06 -16.97 23.63
CA ALA A 704 4.73 -16.98 23.04
C ALA A 704 4.16 -15.56 23.02
N VAL A 705 3.60 -15.16 21.91
CA VAL A 705 2.95 -13.86 21.72
C VAL A 705 1.50 -14.09 21.33
N TRP A 706 0.58 -13.48 22.08
CA TRP A 706 -0.86 -13.56 21.84
C TRP A 706 -1.36 -12.22 21.32
N HIS A 707 -2.09 -12.25 20.24
CA HIS A 707 -2.75 -11.06 19.68
C HIS A 707 -4.25 -11.22 19.77
N THR A 708 -4.91 -10.19 20.30
CA THR A 708 -6.36 -10.01 20.17
C THR A 708 -6.58 -8.64 19.54
N GLY A 709 -7.09 -8.60 18.34
CA GLY A 709 -7.43 -7.35 17.67
C GLY A 709 -8.60 -7.58 16.73
N GLU A 710 -9.63 -6.80 16.88
CA GLU A 710 -10.70 -6.67 15.88
C GLU A 710 -10.90 -5.20 15.51
N PRO A 711 -11.00 -4.89 14.22
CA PRO A 711 -11.30 -3.52 13.79
C PRO A 711 -12.76 -3.10 14.04
N PHE A 712 -13.63 -3.99 14.58
CA PHE A 712 -15.08 -3.76 14.70
C PHE A 712 -15.68 -4.07 16.08
N GLY A 713 -14.92 -4.00 17.14
CA GLY A 713 -15.47 -4.02 18.51
C GLY A 713 -16.08 -5.35 18.98
N ARG A 714 -15.75 -6.47 18.36
CA ARG A 714 -16.04 -7.81 18.90
C ARG A 714 -14.73 -8.53 19.20
N LEU A 715 -14.59 -8.99 20.43
CA LEU A 715 -13.50 -9.87 20.86
C LEU A 715 -13.67 -11.23 20.18
N SER A 716 -12.81 -11.57 19.22
CA SER A 716 -12.71 -12.91 18.70
C SER A 716 -11.39 -13.57 19.06
N ALA A 717 -11.44 -14.90 19.13
CA ALA A 717 -10.38 -15.72 19.69
C ALA A 717 -9.04 -15.62 18.97
N ALA A 718 -8.00 -15.60 19.74
CA ALA A 718 -6.59 -15.48 19.43
C ALA A 718 -6.06 -16.34 18.29
N ALA A 719 -5.27 -15.74 17.40
CA ALA A 719 -4.34 -16.46 16.57
C ALA A 719 -3.11 -16.88 17.38
N PHE A 720 -2.80 -18.16 17.38
CA PHE A 720 -1.70 -18.74 18.11
C PHE A 720 -0.43 -18.71 17.24
N HIS A 721 0.55 -17.87 17.59
CA HIS A 721 1.88 -17.97 16.99
C HIS A 721 2.84 -18.68 17.94
N ARG A 722 3.29 -19.88 17.58
CA ARG A 722 4.41 -20.53 18.27
C ARG A 722 5.71 -19.83 17.86
N GLY A 723 6.26 -19.05 18.80
CA GLY A 723 7.59 -18.47 18.63
C GLY A 723 8.69 -19.52 18.71
N ARG A 724 9.81 -19.23 18.05
CA ARG A 724 11.02 -20.07 18.08
C ARG A 724 11.63 -20.17 19.48
N LEU A 725 12.21 -21.33 19.76
CA LEU A 725 13.17 -21.52 20.84
C LEU A 725 14.39 -20.62 20.62
N CYS A 726 14.48 -19.49 21.33
CA CYS A 726 15.69 -18.69 21.40
C CYS A 726 16.54 -19.18 22.58
N ARG A 727 17.66 -19.83 22.29
CA ARG A 727 18.71 -20.00 23.29
C ARG A 727 19.41 -18.65 23.43
N HIS A 728 19.20 -17.99 24.55
CA HIS A 728 20.09 -16.93 25.03
C HIS A 728 21.13 -17.56 25.94
N ARG A 729 22.39 -17.36 25.60
CA ARG A 729 23.48 -17.27 26.55
C ARG A 729 23.65 -15.82 27.00
#